data_54113d89de2589cdb77c8c15ab052b56
#
_entry.id   54113d89de2589cdb77c8c15ab052b56
#
_cell.length_a   1.000
_cell.length_b   1.000
_cell.length_c   1.000
_cell.angle_alpha   90.00
_cell.angle_beta   90.00
_cell.angle_gamma   90.00
#
_symmetry.space_group_name_H-M   'P 1'
#
loop_
_entity.id
_entity.type
_entity.pdbx_description
1 polymer ?
#
loop_
_entity_poly.entity_id
_entity_poly.type
_entity_poly.pdbx_seq_one_letter_code
_entity_poly.pdbx_strand_id
1 'polypeptide(L)'
;QTPAMSRTLLLLLLLLRGLAAGRPQAAATPRLKLSFPELRARHGLRLFSLEHSCCYEALLLDEERGRLFVGAQNHLLSLHPLFHPQIYWPAPVEWREECNWAGKDITAECMNFVKILHPYNRTHLYACGTGAFHPVCAFIEAGQHAELDPHHTEDGKGKSPYDPRHTAASVLVGEELYSGVATDLMGRDFTIFRSLGRRPSIRTEQHDSRWLNEPKFVAVFWVPESEDPDDDKIYFFFRETAVERQQGLGKTSFARIGQICRNDMGGQRSLVNKWTTFLKARLVCAVPGPDGADTHFDELRDVFLLQTRDKRNPLIYAIFSTSSSVFQGSAVCVYTMADIRRAFLGPFAHKEGPNYQWVSYQGRVPYPRPGMCPSKTFGTFGSTKDFPDEVIQFARHHPLMYNPVLPHGQRPLFLQAAVPYTFTRIAVDRVTAADGHYDVLFIGTDVGTVLKVVSVPKESWHRMEPLLLEELQVFQPPATAWRCSALIFPQHQLYAGSATALAQLPLHRCGAYGKACAECCLARDPYCAWDGNTCTRYVPNTKRRFRRQDVRNGDPNVLCSEGELGPSQSLGKQLYGVEGSTVFLECIPKSLQAHILWTYQRTLSDPQREVQMDERVVRTERGVLLRSVKRSDAGLYLCHATEHGFTQPLLRLSLEVIGAWQATGVASAGDPRLAAGIPRKVWYRDFLQLVERPPLGATDKVCQRLWSQGRPPPAPRSPAGPPGRGQREEPRRARRRRTHEGPRAERGPRSASPW
;
A
#
# COMPACT_ATOMS: atom_id res chain seq x y z
N GLN A 1 38.64 -9.48 53.74
CA GLN A 1 37.27 -8.94 53.70
C GLN A 1 37.17 -8.03 52.49
N THR A 2 36.67 -8.53 51.37
CA THR A 2 36.29 -7.73 50.19
C THR A 2 34.79 -7.92 49.96
N PRO A 3 34.04 -6.89 49.62
CA PRO A 3 32.63 -6.84 49.92
C PRO A 3 31.76 -7.54 48.85
N ALA A 4 30.78 -8.25 49.38
CA ALA A 4 29.71 -8.95 48.60
C ALA A 4 28.77 -8.00 47.80
N MET A 5 29.03 -6.68 47.79
CA MET A 5 28.22 -5.67 47.07
C MET A 5 28.46 -5.64 45.54
N SER A 6 29.53 -6.28 45.04
CA SER A 6 29.87 -6.18 43.60
C SER A 6 29.02 -7.07 42.68
N ARG A 7 28.54 -8.21 43.18
CA ARG A 7 27.78 -9.18 42.32
C ARG A 7 26.33 -8.77 42.06
N THR A 8 25.67 -8.20 43.05
CA THR A 8 24.29 -7.68 42.90
C THR A 8 24.22 -6.45 42.02
N LEU A 9 25.22 -5.55 42.12
CA LEU A 9 25.28 -4.37 41.26
C LEU A 9 25.61 -4.74 39.81
N LEU A 10 26.46 -5.74 39.60
CA LEU A 10 26.78 -6.27 38.24
C LEU A 10 25.58 -6.99 37.62
N LEU A 11 24.82 -7.74 38.41
CA LEU A 11 23.57 -8.38 37.98
C LEU A 11 22.48 -7.34 37.68
N LEU A 12 22.36 -6.28 38.46
CA LEU A 12 21.42 -5.18 38.19
C LEU A 12 21.83 -4.38 36.95
N LEU A 13 23.12 -4.15 36.72
CA LEU A 13 23.65 -3.52 35.51
C LEU A 13 23.48 -4.41 34.25
N LEU A 14 23.60 -5.74 34.39
CA LEU A 14 23.33 -6.69 33.32
C LEU A 14 21.85 -6.80 33.04
N LEU A 15 20.98 -6.75 34.07
CA LEU A 15 19.52 -6.69 33.92
C LEU A 15 19.07 -5.35 33.28
N LEU A 16 19.67 -4.23 33.66
CA LEU A 16 19.41 -2.92 33.06
C LEU A 16 19.93 -2.83 31.61
N ARG A 17 21.06 -3.48 31.29
CA ARG A 17 21.52 -3.62 29.89
C ARG A 17 20.67 -4.57 29.08
N GLY A 18 20.12 -5.63 29.66
CA GLY A 18 19.15 -6.53 29.04
C GLY A 18 17.81 -5.85 28.73
N LEU A 19 17.36 -4.94 29.61
CA LEU A 19 16.15 -4.13 29.39
C LEU A 19 16.36 -2.99 28.37
N ALA A 20 17.61 -2.57 28.12
CA ALA A 20 17.92 -1.59 27.07
C ALA A 20 18.07 -2.20 25.66
N ALA A 21 18.22 -3.53 25.56
CA ALA A 21 18.44 -4.22 24.27
C ALA A 21 17.16 -4.63 23.51
N GLY A 22 15.98 -4.35 24.06
CA GLY A 22 14.70 -4.76 23.49
C GLY A 22 13.70 -3.62 23.28
N ARG A 23 14.13 -2.44 22.82
CA ARG A 23 13.14 -1.47 22.30
C ARG A 23 12.53 -2.08 21.03
N PRO A 24 11.19 -2.28 20.96
CA PRO A 24 10.54 -2.66 19.73
C PRO A 24 10.95 -1.63 18.66
N GLN A 25 11.37 -2.12 17.50
CA GLN A 25 11.74 -1.26 16.39
C GLN A 25 10.53 -0.38 16.09
N ALA A 26 10.64 0.92 16.40
CA ALA A 26 9.55 1.86 16.21
C ALA A 26 9.13 1.82 14.73
N ALA A 27 7.82 1.86 14.47
CA ALA A 27 7.31 1.91 13.10
C ALA A 27 7.98 3.05 12.33
N ALA A 28 8.39 2.78 11.09
CA ALA A 28 9.03 3.80 10.27
C ALA A 28 8.04 4.94 10.01
N THR A 29 8.44 6.16 10.31
CA THR A 29 7.63 7.36 10.09
C THR A 29 7.81 7.84 8.65
N PRO A 30 6.73 8.13 7.89
CA PRO A 30 6.84 8.70 6.57
C PRO A 30 7.40 10.13 6.63
N ARG A 31 8.15 10.55 5.61
CA ARG A 31 8.56 11.95 5.49
C ARG A 31 7.36 12.85 5.23
N LEU A 32 6.46 12.41 4.34
CA LEU A 32 5.27 13.13 3.92
C LEU A 32 4.03 12.23 4.06
N LYS A 33 2.98 12.75 4.70
CA LYS A 33 1.68 12.10 4.78
C LYS A 33 0.64 12.98 4.13
N LEU A 34 -0.08 12.44 3.14
CA LEU A 34 -1.09 13.17 2.38
C LEU A 34 -2.46 12.50 2.53
N SER A 35 -3.43 13.30 2.91
CA SER A 35 -4.82 12.88 3.01
C SER A 35 -5.49 12.78 1.63
N PHE A 36 -6.57 12.03 1.54
CA PHE A 36 -7.36 11.89 0.31
C PHE A 36 -7.82 13.23 -0.28
N PRO A 37 -8.36 14.21 0.49
CA PRO A 37 -8.73 15.51 -0.04
C PRO A 37 -7.55 16.29 -0.64
N GLU A 38 -6.38 16.24 0.00
CA GLU A 38 -5.15 16.90 -0.47
C GLU A 38 -4.66 16.27 -1.77
N LEU A 39 -4.63 14.94 -1.85
CA LEU A 39 -4.25 14.22 -3.07
C LEU A 39 -5.16 14.58 -4.24
N ARG A 40 -6.47 14.63 -4.01
CA ARG A 40 -7.46 14.97 -5.04
C ARG A 40 -7.37 16.43 -5.48
N ALA A 41 -7.19 17.35 -4.54
CA ALA A 41 -7.19 18.79 -4.82
C ALA A 41 -5.88 19.29 -5.45
N ARG A 42 -4.72 18.74 -5.05
CA ARG A 42 -3.40 19.33 -5.36
C ARG A 42 -2.40 18.38 -6.01
N HIS A 43 -2.60 17.05 -5.90
CA HIS A 43 -1.59 16.06 -6.26
C HIS A 43 -2.04 15.09 -7.36
N GLY A 44 -3.07 15.45 -8.11
CA GLY A 44 -3.47 14.77 -9.34
C GLY A 44 -4.11 13.38 -9.16
N LEU A 45 -4.63 13.07 -7.96
CA LEU A 45 -5.42 11.86 -7.75
C LEU A 45 -6.72 11.94 -8.54
N ARG A 46 -6.94 10.96 -9.41
CA ARG A 46 -8.18 10.74 -10.15
C ARG A 46 -8.77 9.40 -9.74
N LEU A 47 -10.08 9.35 -9.59
CA LEU A 47 -10.82 8.12 -9.32
C LEU A 47 -11.75 7.81 -10.49
N PHE A 48 -11.79 6.54 -10.82
CA PHE A 48 -12.70 5.97 -11.78
C PHE A 48 -13.51 4.85 -11.10
N SER A 49 -14.83 4.87 -11.26
CA SER A 49 -15.73 3.82 -10.79
C SER A 49 -16.90 3.70 -11.76
N LEU A 50 -17.39 2.50 -11.99
CA LEU A 50 -18.62 2.23 -12.71
C LEU A 50 -19.76 2.02 -11.73
N GLU A 51 -20.92 2.57 -12.03
CA GLU A 51 -22.16 2.22 -11.33
C GLU A 51 -22.47 0.74 -11.54
N HIS A 52 -22.87 0.06 -10.50
CA HIS A 52 -23.22 -1.36 -10.50
C HIS A 52 -22.07 -2.33 -10.87
N SER A 53 -20.80 -1.91 -10.75
CA SER A 53 -19.63 -2.77 -10.92
C SER A 53 -18.65 -2.62 -9.75
N CYS A 54 -17.90 -3.69 -9.49
CA CYS A 54 -16.90 -3.72 -8.42
C CYS A 54 -15.65 -4.50 -8.82
N CYS A 55 -14.73 -4.58 -7.87
CA CYS A 55 -13.69 -5.61 -7.86
C CYS A 55 -12.67 -5.43 -8.98
N TYR A 56 -12.05 -4.23 -9.05
CA TYR A 56 -11.02 -3.84 -10.03
C TYR A 56 -9.68 -4.51 -9.68
N GLU A 57 -9.57 -5.83 -9.94
CA GLU A 57 -8.45 -6.65 -9.47
C GLU A 57 -7.49 -7.06 -10.58
N ALA A 58 -7.99 -7.30 -11.79
CA ALA A 58 -7.17 -7.69 -12.94
C ALA A 58 -6.76 -6.45 -13.73
N LEU A 59 -5.47 -6.12 -13.71
CA LEU A 59 -4.91 -4.98 -14.44
C LEU A 59 -3.89 -5.48 -15.45
N LEU A 60 -3.99 -5.05 -16.69
CA LEU A 60 -3.04 -5.34 -17.75
C LEU A 60 -2.66 -4.06 -18.48
N LEU A 61 -1.37 -3.75 -18.49
CA LEU A 61 -0.82 -2.67 -19.28
C LEU A 61 -0.45 -3.17 -20.68
N ASP A 62 -1.02 -2.55 -21.69
CA ASP A 62 -0.57 -2.65 -23.08
C ASP A 62 0.37 -1.46 -23.37
N GLU A 63 1.67 -1.68 -23.22
CA GLU A 63 2.69 -0.64 -23.40
C GLU A 63 2.78 -0.18 -24.85
N GLU A 64 2.56 -1.08 -25.83
CA GLU A 64 2.62 -0.75 -27.26
C GLU A 64 1.53 0.25 -27.65
N ARG A 65 0.35 0.14 -27.06
CA ARG A 65 -0.81 1.02 -27.36
C ARG A 65 -1.03 2.11 -26.31
N GLY A 66 -0.27 2.08 -25.20
CA GLY A 66 -0.45 3.01 -24.08
C GLY A 66 -1.81 2.91 -23.41
N ARG A 67 -2.41 1.71 -23.37
CA ARG A 67 -3.73 1.43 -22.80
C ARG A 67 -3.62 0.57 -21.55
N LEU A 68 -4.48 0.85 -20.59
CA LEU A 68 -4.67 0.02 -19.41
C LEU A 68 -5.99 -0.75 -19.54
N PHE A 69 -5.91 -2.08 -19.56
CA PHE A 69 -7.08 -2.94 -19.48
C PHE A 69 -7.35 -3.31 -18.03
N VAL A 70 -8.63 -3.27 -17.63
CA VAL A 70 -9.06 -3.50 -16.26
C VAL A 70 -10.24 -4.46 -16.23
N GLY A 71 -10.04 -5.62 -15.60
CA GLY A 71 -11.11 -6.57 -15.34
C GLY A 71 -11.85 -6.20 -14.07
N ALA A 72 -13.17 -6.20 -14.15
CA ALA A 72 -14.10 -5.91 -13.07
C ALA A 72 -15.30 -6.88 -13.08
N GLN A 73 -16.27 -6.69 -12.21
CA GLN A 73 -17.51 -7.45 -12.21
C GLN A 73 -18.33 -7.13 -13.47
N ASN A 74 -18.61 -8.15 -14.29
CA ASN A 74 -19.35 -8.08 -15.54
C ASN A 74 -18.78 -7.11 -16.59
N HIS A 75 -17.57 -6.58 -16.39
CA HIS A 75 -16.99 -5.59 -17.30
C HIS A 75 -15.51 -5.81 -17.53
N LEU A 76 -15.09 -5.54 -18.75
CA LEU A 76 -13.70 -5.28 -19.09
C LEU A 76 -13.59 -3.86 -19.64
N LEU A 77 -12.71 -3.07 -19.03
CA LEU A 77 -12.51 -1.67 -19.35
C LEU A 77 -11.20 -1.49 -20.11
N SER A 78 -11.20 -0.66 -21.13
CA SER A 78 -9.98 -0.18 -21.78
C SER A 78 -9.83 1.32 -21.48
N LEU A 79 -8.89 1.67 -20.65
CA LEU A 79 -8.65 3.05 -20.25
C LEU A 79 -7.59 3.69 -21.15
N HIS A 80 -8.00 4.73 -21.87
CA HIS A 80 -7.15 5.59 -22.66
C HIS A 80 -7.37 7.05 -22.21
N PRO A 81 -6.39 7.98 -22.30
CA PRO A 81 -6.56 9.35 -21.82
C PRO A 81 -7.77 10.11 -22.38
N LEU A 82 -8.25 9.74 -23.57
CA LEU A 82 -9.33 10.45 -24.30
C LEU A 82 -10.62 9.64 -24.45
N PHE A 83 -10.60 8.32 -24.21
CA PHE A 83 -11.74 7.46 -24.48
C PHE A 83 -11.71 6.21 -23.60
N HIS A 84 -12.85 5.81 -23.05
CA HIS A 84 -12.97 4.69 -22.12
C HIS A 84 -13.98 3.65 -22.63
N PRO A 85 -13.67 2.87 -23.68
CA PRO A 85 -14.56 1.80 -24.11
C PRO A 85 -14.68 0.75 -23.04
N GLN A 86 -15.89 0.29 -22.81
CA GLN A 86 -16.22 -0.79 -21.88
C GLN A 86 -16.88 -1.93 -22.64
N ILE A 87 -16.42 -3.14 -22.35
CA ILE A 87 -17.04 -4.37 -22.81
C ILE A 87 -17.90 -4.90 -21.67
N TYR A 88 -19.18 -5.06 -21.90
CA TYR A 88 -20.09 -5.71 -20.97
C TYR A 88 -20.04 -7.23 -21.21
N TRP A 89 -19.61 -7.97 -20.20
CA TRP A 89 -19.45 -9.42 -20.25
C TRP A 89 -20.08 -10.09 -19.02
N PRO A 90 -21.42 -10.15 -18.95
CA PRO A 90 -22.14 -10.79 -17.86
C PRO A 90 -22.13 -12.32 -18.02
N ALA A 91 -22.37 -13.02 -16.91
CA ALA A 91 -22.74 -14.43 -16.97
C ALA A 91 -24.14 -14.59 -17.56
N PRO A 92 -24.42 -15.68 -18.35
CA PRO A 92 -25.75 -16.03 -18.82
C PRO A 92 -26.77 -16.12 -17.68
N VAL A 93 -28.04 -15.84 -17.97
CA VAL A 93 -29.11 -15.83 -16.96
C VAL A 93 -29.26 -17.20 -16.32
N GLU A 94 -29.19 -18.26 -17.14
CA GLU A 94 -29.31 -19.65 -16.71
C GLU A 94 -28.23 -20.00 -15.66
N TRP A 95 -26.99 -19.62 -15.89
CA TRP A 95 -25.89 -19.86 -14.94
C TRP A 95 -26.05 -19.07 -13.63
N ARG A 96 -26.61 -17.88 -13.73
CA ARG A 96 -26.89 -17.05 -12.55
C ARG A 96 -28.02 -17.66 -11.69
N GLU A 97 -29.04 -18.23 -12.33
CA GLU A 97 -30.13 -18.92 -11.66
C GLU A 97 -29.67 -20.22 -11.01
N GLU A 98 -28.86 -21.03 -11.70
CA GLU A 98 -28.24 -22.24 -11.16
C GLU A 98 -27.37 -21.92 -9.93
N CYS A 99 -26.58 -20.87 -10.01
CA CYS A 99 -25.78 -20.38 -8.91
C CYS A 99 -26.64 -19.99 -7.71
N ASN A 100 -27.77 -19.31 -7.93
CA ASN A 100 -28.70 -18.92 -6.87
C ASN A 100 -29.40 -20.15 -6.25
N TRP A 101 -29.79 -21.14 -7.05
CA TRP A 101 -30.37 -22.40 -6.57
C TRP A 101 -29.38 -23.21 -5.75
N ALA A 102 -28.06 -23.06 -6.04
CA ALA A 102 -26.98 -23.63 -5.21
C ALA A 102 -26.75 -22.87 -3.90
N GLY A 103 -27.61 -21.90 -3.55
CA GLY A 103 -27.58 -21.15 -2.30
C GLY A 103 -26.58 -19.99 -2.26
N LYS A 104 -26.18 -19.47 -3.42
CA LYS A 104 -25.31 -18.30 -3.54
C LYS A 104 -26.11 -17.02 -3.74
N ASP A 105 -25.50 -15.89 -3.36
CA ASP A 105 -26.14 -14.59 -3.55
C ASP A 105 -26.14 -14.17 -5.03
N ILE A 106 -27.34 -14.04 -5.61
CA ILE A 106 -27.54 -13.69 -7.01
C ILE A 106 -27.00 -12.29 -7.35
N THR A 107 -26.91 -11.39 -6.36
CA THR A 107 -26.48 -9.99 -6.56
C THR A 107 -25.00 -9.80 -6.30
N ALA A 108 -24.42 -10.56 -5.40
CA ALA A 108 -23.04 -10.40 -4.94
C ALA A 108 -22.07 -11.49 -5.46
N GLU A 109 -22.53 -12.75 -5.61
CA GLU A 109 -21.65 -13.87 -5.95
C GLU A 109 -21.90 -14.43 -7.35
N CYS A 110 -23.16 -14.45 -7.82
CA CYS A 110 -23.56 -15.03 -9.09
C CYS A 110 -23.38 -14.09 -10.28
N MET A 111 -22.19 -13.54 -10.41
CA MET A 111 -21.78 -12.63 -11.46
C MET A 111 -20.51 -13.12 -12.16
N ASN A 112 -20.16 -12.53 -13.27
CA ASN A 112 -18.89 -12.79 -13.93
C ASN A 112 -17.83 -11.82 -13.39
N PHE A 113 -16.83 -12.33 -12.65
CA PHE A 113 -15.68 -11.56 -12.18
C PHE A 113 -14.47 -11.89 -13.05
N VAL A 114 -13.98 -10.91 -13.78
CA VAL A 114 -12.79 -11.08 -14.63
C VAL A 114 -11.56 -11.23 -13.73
N LYS A 115 -10.94 -12.40 -13.74
CA LYS A 115 -9.80 -12.75 -12.86
C LYS A 115 -8.47 -12.84 -13.60
N ILE A 116 -8.48 -13.17 -14.89
CA ILE A 116 -7.29 -13.36 -15.71
C ILE A 116 -7.38 -12.44 -16.91
N LEU A 117 -6.25 -11.82 -17.22
CA LEU A 117 -6.10 -10.93 -18.35
C LEU A 117 -4.64 -10.95 -18.82
N HIS A 118 -4.41 -11.47 -20.03
CA HIS A 118 -3.09 -11.59 -20.64
C HIS A 118 -3.07 -11.07 -22.07
N PRO A 119 -1.96 -10.49 -22.55
CA PRO A 119 -1.77 -10.25 -23.96
C PRO A 119 -1.54 -11.59 -24.65
N TYR A 120 -2.40 -11.95 -25.62
CA TYR A 120 -2.27 -13.19 -26.39
C TYR A 120 -1.39 -13.00 -27.63
N ASN A 121 -1.70 -11.97 -28.40
CA ASN A 121 -0.92 -11.54 -29.54
C ASN A 121 -1.04 -10.02 -29.72
N ARG A 122 -0.53 -9.49 -30.84
CA ARG A 122 -0.59 -8.05 -31.14
C ARG A 122 -2.02 -7.51 -31.29
N THR A 123 -3.01 -8.33 -31.57
CA THR A 123 -4.40 -7.92 -31.84
C THR A 123 -5.38 -8.39 -30.78
N HIS A 124 -5.06 -9.45 -30.01
CA HIS A 124 -5.98 -10.07 -29.08
C HIS A 124 -5.42 -10.15 -27.66
N LEU A 125 -6.31 -10.01 -26.70
CA LEU A 125 -6.11 -10.33 -25.28
C LEU A 125 -6.83 -11.65 -24.99
N TYR A 126 -6.33 -12.38 -24.00
CA TYR A 126 -6.99 -13.54 -23.44
C TYR A 126 -7.48 -13.21 -22.04
N ALA A 127 -8.78 -13.32 -21.81
CA ALA A 127 -9.42 -13.01 -20.55
C ALA A 127 -10.22 -14.20 -20.02
N CYS A 128 -10.23 -14.42 -18.70
CA CYS A 128 -11.08 -15.42 -18.08
C CYS A 128 -11.79 -14.82 -16.85
N GLY A 129 -13.03 -15.24 -16.67
CA GLY A 129 -13.88 -14.86 -15.55
C GLY A 129 -14.49 -16.05 -14.84
N THR A 130 -15.19 -15.79 -13.75
CA THR A 130 -15.85 -16.80 -12.92
C THR A 130 -17.19 -17.30 -13.48
N GLY A 131 -17.82 -16.54 -14.40
CA GLY A 131 -19.04 -16.91 -15.09
C GLY A 131 -20.19 -17.36 -14.19
N ALA A 132 -20.38 -16.76 -12.99
CA ALA A 132 -21.34 -17.21 -12.01
C ALA A 132 -21.14 -18.70 -11.61
N PHE A 133 -19.92 -19.06 -11.17
CA PHE A 133 -19.48 -20.42 -10.84
C PHE A 133 -19.41 -21.38 -12.05
N HIS A 134 -19.37 -20.84 -13.29
CA HIS A 134 -19.07 -21.55 -14.54
C HIS A 134 -17.89 -20.83 -15.22
N PRO A 135 -16.64 -21.09 -14.80
CA PRO A 135 -15.47 -20.39 -15.34
C PRO A 135 -15.45 -20.39 -16.86
N VAL A 136 -15.29 -19.23 -17.46
CA VAL A 136 -15.30 -19.04 -18.90
C VAL A 136 -14.14 -18.14 -19.33
N CYS A 137 -13.55 -18.45 -20.48
CA CYS A 137 -12.49 -17.66 -21.09
C CYS A 137 -12.90 -17.19 -22.50
N ALA A 138 -12.33 -16.08 -22.92
CA ALA A 138 -12.59 -15.52 -24.25
C ALA A 138 -11.37 -14.78 -24.79
N PHE A 139 -11.30 -14.73 -26.12
CA PHE A 139 -10.39 -13.84 -26.83
C PHE A 139 -11.09 -12.49 -27.04
N ILE A 140 -10.34 -11.41 -26.87
CA ILE A 140 -10.84 -10.05 -26.94
C ILE A 140 -10.00 -9.29 -27.96
N GLU A 141 -10.62 -8.76 -28.99
CA GLU A 141 -9.93 -7.93 -29.96
C GLU A 141 -9.56 -6.58 -29.32
N ALA A 142 -8.26 -6.28 -29.27
CA ALA A 142 -7.72 -5.07 -28.67
C ALA A 142 -7.56 -3.92 -29.67
N GLY A 143 -8.50 -3.78 -30.63
CA GLY A 143 -8.54 -2.75 -31.66
C GLY A 143 -8.86 -1.33 -31.11
N GLN A 144 -9.24 -0.40 -31.99
CA GLN A 144 -9.70 0.94 -31.57
C GLN A 144 -10.97 0.83 -30.71
N HIS A 145 -11.85 -0.10 -31.03
CA HIS A 145 -12.94 -0.54 -30.18
C HIS A 145 -12.61 -1.95 -29.75
N ALA A 146 -12.36 -2.13 -28.43
CA ALA A 146 -12.15 -3.46 -27.88
C ALA A 146 -13.50 -4.20 -27.90
N GLU A 147 -13.55 -5.36 -28.55
CA GLU A 147 -14.77 -6.17 -28.70
C GLU A 147 -14.53 -7.59 -28.22
N LEU A 148 -15.54 -8.15 -27.56
CA LEU A 148 -15.60 -9.55 -27.19
C LEU A 148 -16.04 -10.36 -28.41
N ASP A 149 -15.26 -11.38 -28.77
CA ASP A 149 -15.69 -12.34 -29.77
C ASP A 149 -16.63 -13.38 -29.11
N PRO A 150 -17.95 -13.28 -29.32
CA PRO A 150 -18.91 -14.17 -28.69
C PRO A 150 -18.84 -15.61 -29.22
N HIS A 151 -18.21 -15.84 -30.37
CA HIS A 151 -18.10 -17.16 -31.01
C HIS A 151 -16.87 -17.95 -30.54
N HIS A 152 -15.91 -17.32 -29.87
CA HIS A 152 -14.69 -17.95 -29.38
C HIS A 152 -14.60 -17.90 -27.87
N THR A 153 -15.63 -18.43 -27.18
CA THR A 153 -15.59 -18.69 -25.75
C THR A 153 -15.12 -20.12 -25.46
N GLU A 154 -14.28 -20.27 -24.43
CA GLU A 154 -13.69 -21.53 -24.02
C GLU A 154 -14.04 -21.88 -22.56
N ASP A 155 -14.05 -23.18 -22.22
CA ASP A 155 -14.13 -23.63 -20.84
C ASP A 155 -12.97 -23.07 -20.02
N GLY A 156 -13.29 -22.38 -18.92
CA GLY A 156 -12.35 -21.76 -18.00
C GLY A 156 -11.87 -22.69 -16.89
N LYS A 157 -12.33 -23.95 -16.83
CA LYS A 157 -11.92 -24.93 -15.82
C LYS A 157 -10.40 -25.13 -15.82
N GLY A 158 -9.81 -25.03 -14.63
CA GLY A 158 -8.34 -25.10 -14.46
C GLY A 158 -7.61 -23.84 -14.87
N LYS A 159 -8.30 -22.83 -15.42
CA LYS A 159 -7.76 -21.52 -15.80
C LYS A 159 -8.22 -20.44 -14.81
N SER A 160 -9.51 -20.26 -14.62
CA SER A 160 -10.12 -19.32 -13.68
C SER A 160 -10.84 -20.05 -12.55
N PRO A 161 -10.96 -19.47 -11.34
CA PRO A 161 -11.67 -20.09 -10.22
C PRO A 161 -13.19 -20.05 -10.44
N TYR A 162 -13.88 -20.99 -9.85
CA TYR A 162 -15.34 -21.00 -9.76
C TYR A 162 -15.86 -19.89 -8.84
N ASP A 163 -15.37 -19.85 -7.61
CA ASP A 163 -15.76 -18.86 -6.60
C ASP A 163 -14.93 -17.58 -6.75
N PRO A 164 -15.55 -16.41 -6.88
CA PRO A 164 -14.84 -15.13 -7.01
C PRO A 164 -13.92 -14.79 -5.82
N ARG A 165 -14.14 -15.42 -4.65
CA ARG A 165 -13.30 -15.23 -3.46
C ARG A 165 -12.01 -16.05 -3.49
N HIS A 166 -11.93 -17.07 -4.35
CA HIS A 166 -10.73 -17.88 -4.49
C HIS A 166 -9.66 -17.12 -5.29
N THR A 167 -8.42 -17.27 -4.86
CA THR A 167 -7.28 -16.70 -5.55
C THR A 167 -6.86 -17.60 -6.70
N ALA A 168 -6.50 -16.99 -7.81
CA ALA A 168 -5.83 -17.64 -8.94
C ALA A 168 -4.64 -16.80 -9.35
N ALA A 169 -3.62 -17.47 -9.89
CA ALA A 169 -2.47 -16.79 -10.48
C ALA A 169 -2.10 -17.49 -11.78
N SER A 170 -1.74 -16.73 -12.81
CA SER A 170 -1.41 -17.28 -14.12
C SER A 170 -0.38 -16.47 -14.86
N VAL A 171 0.26 -17.09 -15.84
CA VAL A 171 1.14 -16.43 -16.82
C VAL A 171 0.94 -17.09 -18.19
N LEU A 172 0.86 -16.28 -19.23
CA LEU A 172 0.84 -16.74 -20.60
C LEU A 172 2.25 -16.63 -21.18
N VAL A 173 2.79 -17.74 -21.68
CA VAL A 173 4.12 -17.81 -22.27
C VAL A 173 4.02 -18.39 -23.68
N GLY A 174 4.19 -17.55 -24.69
CA GLY A 174 3.81 -17.89 -26.05
C GLY A 174 2.31 -18.13 -26.17
N GLU A 175 1.92 -19.33 -26.61
CA GLU A 175 0.52 -19.74 -26.72
C GLU A 175 0.03 -20.57 -25.52
N GLU A 176 0.85 -20.80 -24.49
CA GLU A 176 0.56 -21.68 -23.36
C GLU A 176 0.23 -20.90 -22.11
N LEU A 177 -0.89 -21.22 -21.46
CA LEU A 177 -1.30 -20.66 -20.17
C LEU A 177 -0.90 -21.58 -19.05
N TYR A 178 -0.16 -21.06 -18.09
CA TYR A 178 0.20 -21.71 -16.85
C TYR A 178 -0.59 -21.07 -15.70
N SER A 179 -1.42 -21.86 -15.01
CA SER A 179 -2.32 -21.37 -13.97
C SER A 179 -2.20 -22.18 -12.68
N GLY A 180 -2.32 -21.49 -11.55
CA GLY A 180 -2.53 -22.07 -10.22
C GLY A 180 -3.92 -21.68 -9.75
N VAL A 181 -4.82 -22.69 -9.57
CA VAL A 181 -6.24 -22.43 -9.34
C VAL A 181 -6.94 -23.64 -8.70
N ALA A 182 -8.10 -23.42 -8.06
CA ALA A 182 -9.04 -24.47 -7.70
C ALA A 182 -9.86 -24.91 -8.92
N THR A 183 -9.99 -26.23 -9.14
CA THR A 183 -10.67 -26.83 -10.29
C THR A 183 -12.05 -27.39 -10.00
N ASP A 184 -12.53 -27.15 -8.77
CA ASP A 184 -13.84 -27.59 -8.32
C ASP A 184 -14.62 -26.46 -7.65
N LEU A 185 -15.93 -26.60 -7.63
CA LEU A 185 -16.87 -25.65 -7.05
C LEU A 185 -16.64 -25.38 -5.55
N MET A 186 -16.18 -26.40 -4.83
CA MET A 186 -15.98 -26.35 -3.36
C MET A 186 -14.60 -25.81 -2.98
N GLY A 187 -13.70 -25.59 -3.96
CA GLY A 187 -12.34 -25.14 -3.71
C GLY A 187 -11.49 -26.11 -2.92
N ARG A 188 -11.61 -27.41 -3.21
CA ARG A 188 -10.85 -28.52 -2.56
C ARG A 188 -9.81 -29.13 -3.47
N ASP A 189 -10.05 -29.17 -4.79
CA ASP A 189 -9.12 -29.68 -5.79
C ASP A 189 -8.31 -28.53 -6.39
N PHE A 190 -7.12 -28.33 -5.90
CA PHE A 190 -6.18 -27.32 -6.37
C PHE A 190 -5.19 -27.89 -7.37
N THR A 191 -4.82 -27.10 -8.37
CA THR A 191 -3.88 -27.54 -9.39
C THR A 191 -2.94 -26.45 -9.85
N ILE A 192 -1.73 -26.86 -10.23
CA ILE A 192 -0.88 -26.13 -11.17
C ILE A 192 -1.11 -26.78 -12.53
N PHE A 193 -1.60 -26.02 -13.50
CA PHE A 193 -2.13 -26.53 -14.75
C PHE A 193 -1.54 -25.79 -15.95
N ARG A 194 -1.15 -26.52 -17.00
CA ARG A 194 -0.84 -25.97 -18.33
C ARG A 194 -2.00 -26.26 -19.26
N SER A 195 -2.48 -25.22 -19.90
CA SER A 195 -3.55 -25.26 -20.91
C SER A 195 -3.21 -24.37 -22.08
N LEU A 196 -4.02 -24.40 -23.09
CA LEU A 196 -3.79 -23.73 -24.38
C LEU A 196 -2.54 -24.27 -25.13
N GLY A 197 -2.30 -23.71 -26.29
CA GLY A 197 -1.17 -24.11 -27.15
C GLY A 197 -1.27 -25.52 -27.72
N ARG A 198 -0.17 -25.98 -28.28
CA ARG A 198 -0.11 -27.27 -29.00
C ARG A 198 0.31 -28.44 -28.13
N ARG A 199 0.89 -28.17 -26.96
CA ARG A 199 1.33 -29.23 -26.04
C ARG A 199 0.15 -29.79 -25.26
N PRO A 200 0.20 -31.10 -24.85
CA PRO A 200 -0.85 -31.69 -24.03
C PRO A 200 -1.00 -30.95 -22.70
N SER A 201 -2.25 -30.82 -22.26
CA SER A 201 -2.54 -30.28 -20.94
C SER A 201 -2.02 -31.21 -19.85
N ILE A 202 -1.29 -30.67 -18.90
CA ILE A 202 -0.74 -31.42 -17.75
C ILE A 202 -1.01 -30.65 -16.45
N ARG A 203 -1.14 -31.38 -15.33
CA ARG A 203 -1.46 -30.85 -14.02
C ARG A 203 -0.67 -31.52 -12.89
N THR A 204 -0.71 -30.94 -11.71
CA THR A 204 -0.20 -31.56 -10.48
C THR A 204 -1.01 -32.83 -10.11
N GLU A 205 -0.41 -33.72 -9.31
CA GLU A 205 -1.10 -34.90 -8.73
C GLU A 205 -2.27 -34.44 -7.87
N GLN A 206 -3.41 -35.16 -7.99
CA GLN A 206 -4.62 -34.86 -7.23
C GLN A 206 -4.61 -35.52 -5.87
N HIS A 207 -5.23 -34.88 -4.90
CA HIS A 207 -5.46 -35.43 -3.55
C HIS A 207 -4.19 -35.88 -2.81
N ASP A 208 -3.03 -35.42 -3.23
CA ASP A 208 -1.77 -35.65 -2.54
C ASP A 208 -1.27 -34.35 -1.88
N SER A 209 -1.42 -34.28 -0.55
CA SER A 209 -1.03 -33.10 0.25
C SER A 209 0.49 -32.82 0.22
N ARG A 210 1.32 -33.79 -0.21
CA ARG A 210 2.76 -33.56 -0.40
C ARG A 210 3.00 -32.58 -1.57
N TRP A 211 2.15 -32.64 -2.61
CA TRP A 211 2.22 -31.77 -3.76
C TRP A 211 1.62 -30.41 -3.45
N LEU A 212 0.34 -30.34 -3.14
CA LEU A 212 -0.39 -29.13 -2.80
C LEU A 212 -1.33 -29.38 -1.62
N ASN A 213 -1.25 -28.55 -0.59
CA ASN A 213 -2.07 -28.69 0.61
C ASN A 213 -2.82 -27.39 0.93
N GLU A 214 -4.06 -27.29 0.47
CA GLU A 214 -4.91 -26.08 0.59
C GLU A 214 -4.17 -24.79 0.11
N PRO A 215 -3.57 -24.78 -1.10
CA PRO A 215 -2.75 -23.65 -1.54
C PRO A 215 -3.61 -22.42 -1.84
N LYS A 216 -3.03 -21.24 -1.60
CA LYS A 216 -3.54 -19.96 -2.06
C LYS A 216 -2.49 -19.35 -2.98
N PHE A 217 -2.76 -19.43 -4.28
CA PHE A 217 -1.83 -18.91 -5.29
C PHE A 217 -1.79 -17.37 -5.28
N VAL A 218 -0.58 -16.81 -5.45
CA VAL A 218 -0.31 -15.39 -5.34
C VAL A 218 0.21 -14.82 -6.65
N ALA A 219 1.25 -15.44 -7.25
CA ALA A 219 1.86 -14.99 -8.49
C ALA A 219 2.49 -16.15 -9.26
N VAL A 220 2.65 -15.96 -10.57
CA VAL A 220 3.34 -16.89 -11.46
C VAL A 220 4.23 -16.10 -12.40
N PHE A 221 5.49 -16.54 -12.58
CA PHE A 221 6.44 -15.88 -13.47
C PHE A 221 7.21 -16.91 -14.31
N TRP A 222 7.43 -16.55 -15.56
CA TRP A 222 8.37 -17.22 -16.43
C TRP A 222 9.76 -16.59 -16.27
N VAL A 223 10.80 -17.44 -16.06
CA VAL A 223 12.19 -17.00 -15.96
C VAL A 223 13.06 -17.91 -16.84
N PRO A 224 13.80 -17.36 -17.81
CA PRO A 224 14.76 -18.13 -18.56
C PRO A 224 15.93 -18.55 -17.66
N GLU A 225 16.40 -19.80 -17.76
CA GLU A 225 17.46 -20.32 -16.92
C GLU A 225 18.84 -20.27 -17.63
N SER A 226 18.84 -20.44 -18.95
CA SER A 226 20.05 -20.42 -19.78
C SER A 226 19.77 -19.73 -21.14
N GLU A 227 20.67 -19.88 -22.10
CA GLU A 227 20.44 -19.48 -23.50
C GLU A 227 19.55 -20.50 -24.25
N ASP A 228 19.40 -21.71 -23.69
CA ASP A 228 18.54 -22.74 -24.25
C ASP A 228 17.11 -22.57 -23.76
N PRO A 229 16.11 -22.31 -24.62
CA PRO A 229 14.72 -22.18 -24.21
C PRO A 229 14.12 -23.45 -23.59
N ASP A 230 14.77 -24.62 -23.77
CA ASP A 230 14.36 -25.88 -23.16
C ASP A 230 14.71 -25.94 -21.66
N ASP A 231 15.56 -25.06 -21.16
CA ASP A 231 15.82 -24.90 -19.73
C ASP A 231 14.85 -23.99 -19.01
N ASP A 232 13.95 -23.32 -19.75
CA ASP A 232 13.02 -22.35 -19.19
C ASP A 232 12.12 -22.95 -18.10
N LYS A 233 11.97 -22.19 -17.02
CA LYS A 233 11.13 -22.58 -15.88
C LYS A 233 10.01 -21.60 -15.61
N ILE A 234 8.92 -22.14 -15.08
CA ILE A 234 7.79 -21.38 -14.54
C ILE A 234 7.80 -21.50 -13.02
N TYR A 235 7.78 -20.37 -12.34
CA TYR A 235 7.81 -20.28 -10.89
C TYR A 235 6.45 -19.83 -10.35
N PHE A 236 5.88 -20.65 -9.44
CA PHE A 236 4.61 -20.39 -8.76
C PHE A 236 4.87 -19.95 -7.34
N PHE A 237 4.32 -18.82 -6.95
CA PHE A 237 4.36 -18.30 -5.58
C PHE A 237 2.99 -18.49 -4.94
N PHE A 238 2.96 -19.18 -3.81
CA PHE A 238 1.74 -19.50 -3.09
C PHE A 238 2.01 -19.66 -1.60
N ARG A 239 0.96 -19.74 -0.82
CA ARG A 239 1.04 -20.21 0.56
C ARG A 239 0.14 -21.41 0.73
N GLU A 240 0.53 -22.34 1.58
CA GLU A 240 -0.23 -23.55 1.83
C GLU A 240 -0.19 -23.95 3.30
N THR A 241 -1.10 -24.81 3.72
CA THR A 241 -1.03 -25.46 5.04
C THR A 241 0.21 -26.36 5.09
N ALA A 242 1.09 -26.10 6.05
CA ALA A 242 2.37 -26.79 6.17
C ALA A 242 2.19 -28.27 6.51
N VAL A 243 2.83 -29.14 5.73
CA VAL A 243 2.86 -30.59 5.97
C VAL A 243 4.00 -31.01 6.91
N GLU A 244 5.00 -30.14 7.12
CA GLU A 244 6.20 -30.38 7.92
C GLU A 244 6.00 -30.20 9.43
N ARG A 245 4.89 -29.66 9.87
CA ARG A 245 4.64 -29.41 11.29
C ARG A 245 3.92 -30.60 11.94
N GLN A 246 4.28 -30.90 13.18
CA GLN A 246 3.65 -31.98 13.95
C GLN A 246 2.13 -31.75 14.10
N GLN A 247 1.38 -32.84 13.94
CA GLN A 247 -0.06 -32.87 14.23
C GLN A 247 -0.27 -32.50 15.71
N GLY A 248 -1.09 -31.48 15.99
CA GLY A 248 -1.43 -31.07 17.37
C GLY A 248 -1.21 -29.59 17.68
N LEU A 249 -0.42 -28.84 16.89
CA LEU A 249 -0.13 -27.42 17.11
C LEU A 249 -1.01 -26.46 16.27
N GLY A 250 -2.10 -26.94 15.67
CA GLY A 250 -2.97 -26.17 14.79
C GLY A 250 -2.46 -26.08 13.35
N LYS A 251 -3.31 -25.63 12.42
CA LYS A 251 -2.94 -25.39 11.02
C LYS A 251 -1.98 -24.20 10.95
N THR A 252 -0.77 -24.41 10.43
CA THR A 252 0.21 -23.36 10.17
C THR A 252 0.36 -23.19 8.69
N SER A 253 0.31 -21.94 8.21
CA SER A 253 0.55 -21.59 6.81
C SER A 253 2.04 -21.35 6.57
N PHE A 254 2.58 -21.85 5.43
CA PHE A 254 3.92 -21.51 4.97
C PHE A 254 3.88 -20.91 3.57
N ALA A 255 4.72 -19.93 3.35
CA ALA A 255 4.97 -19.39 2.01
C ALA A 255 5.84 -20.36 1.21
N ARG A 256 5.51 -20.56 -0.07
CA ARG A 256 6.16 -21.49 -0.99
C ARG A 256 6.52 -20.84 -2.31
N ILE A 257 7.59 -21.38 -2.89
CA ILE A 257 7.89 -21.24 -4.30
C ILE A 257 7.89 -22.63 -4.93
N GLY A 258 7.13 -22.85 -6.00
CA GLY A 258 7.13 -24.06 -6.81
C GLY A 258 7.79 -23.79 -8.16
N GLN A 259 8.50 -24.76 -8.73
CA GLN A 259 9.05 -24.68 -10.08
C GLN A 259 8.55 -25.83 -10.93
N ILE A 260 8.37 -25.60 -12.22
CA ILE A 260 8.13 -26.59 -13.27
C ILE A 260 8.94 -26.22 -14.51
N CYS A 261 9.32 -27.23 -15.31
CA CYS A 261 9.90 -26.98 -16.62
C CYS A 261 8.83 -26.68 -17.67
N ARG A 262 9.08 -25.70 -18.52
CA ARG A 262 8.17 -25.31 -19.57
C ARG A 262 7.93 -26.44 -20.58
N ASN A 263 8.96 -27.23 -20.88
CA ASN A 263 8.93 -28.33 -21.85
C ASN A 263 8.53 -29.70 -21.26
N ASP A 264 8.04 -29.77 -20.00
CA ASP A 264 7.54 -30.99 -19.36
C ASP A 264 6.33 -31.56 -20.15
N MET A 265 6.39 -32.84 -20.51
CA MET A 265 5.36 -33.55 -21.27
C MET A 265 4.64 -34.62 -20.42
N GLY A 266 4.93 -34.65 -19.10
CA GLY A 266 4.52 -35.72 -18.22
C GLY A 266 5.36 -36.99 -18.37
N GLY A 267 5.09 -37.98 -17.56
CA GLY A 267 5.73 -39.28 -17.61
C GLY A 267 5.08 -40.22 -18.62
N GLN A 268 5.80 -41.30 -18.98
CA GLN A 268 5.30 -42.30 -19.91
C GLN A 268 4.41 -43.36 -19.22
N ARG A 269 4.82 -43.89 -18.09
CA ARG A 269 4.14 -44.96 -17.32
C ARG A 269 3.57 -44.48 -15.99
N SER A 270 4.28 -43.62 -15.31
CA SER A 270 3.87 -42.94 -14.08
C SER A 270 3.81 -41.45 -14.30
N LEU A 271 2.97 -40.71 -13.56
CA LEU A 271 2.69 -39.28 -13.76
C LEU A 271 2.25 -38.95 -15.20
N VAL A 272 1.48 -39.86 -15.84
CA VAL A 272 0.87 -39.61 -17.16
C VAL A 272 -0.06 -38.43 -17.06
N ASN A 273 0.12 -37.44 -17.96
CA ASN A 273 -0.59 -36.13 -17.92
C ASN A 273 -0.41 -35.37 -16.57
N LYS A 274 0.69 -35.63 -15.89
CA LYS A 274 1.06 -34.94 -14.64
C LYS A 274 2.45 -34.37 -14.76
N TRP A 275 2.74 -33.30 -13.99
CA TRP A 275 4.09 -32.74 -13.92
C TRP A 275 5.09 -33.75 -13.40
N THR A 276 6.21 -33.90 -14.07
CA THR A 276 7.34 -34.75 -13.62
C THR A 276 8.47 -33.91 -13.04
N THR A 277 8.47 -32.62 -13.31
CA THR A 277 9.53 -31.68 -12.90
C THR A 277 9.12 -30.77 -11.74
N PHE A 278 7.89 -30.92 -11.20
CA PHE A 278 7.40 -30.08 -10.11
C PHE A 278 8.21 -30.30 -8.83
N LEU A 279 8.76 -29.21 -8.32
CA LEU A 279 9.40 -29.13 -7.00
C LEU A 279 8.91 -27.88 -6.29
N LYS A 280 8.87 -27.90 -4.96
CA LYS A 280 8.56 -26.72 -4.13
C LYS A 280 9.55 -26.54 -3.00
N ALA A 281 9.77 -25.29 -2.58
CA ALA A 281 10.61 -24.92 -1.45
C ALA A 281 9.89 -23.90 -0.55
N ARG A 282 10.25 -23.84 0.72
CA ARG A 282 9.74 -22.80 1.63
C ARG A 282 10.41 -21.47 1.34
N LEU A 283 9.64 -20.38 1.26
CA LEU A 283 10.14 -19.02 1.32
C LEU A 283 10.14 -18.54 2.77
N VAL A 284 11.26 -18.02 3.25
CA VAL A 284 11.38 -17.50 4.61
C VAL A 284 11.52 -15.99 4.58
N CYS A 285 10.68 -15.30 5.35
CA CYS A 285 10.83 -13.88 5.67
C CYS A 285 10.72 -13.78 7.20
N ALA A 286 11.83 -13.52 7.88
CA ALA A 286 11.89 -13.51 9.34
C ALA A 286 12.81 -12.43 9.89
N VAL A 287 12.55 -12.00 11.12
CA VAL A 287 13.41 -11.11 11.88
C VAL A 287 14.01 -11.91 13.04
N PRO A 288 15.34 -11.95 13.17
CA PRO A 288 15.99 -12.59 14.31
C PRO A 288 15.60 -11.91 15.62
N GLY A 289 15.13 -12.69 16.58
CA GLY A 289 14.83 -12.23 17.93
C GLY A 289 16.08 -12.12 18.80
N PRO A 290 16.05 -11.32 19.90
CA PRO A 290 17.17 -11.16 20.82
C PRO A 290 17.48 -12.45 21.62
N ASP A 291 16.52 -13.33 21.72
CA ASP A 291 16.59 -14.63 22.39
C ASP A 291 16.98 -15.78 21.45
N GLY A 292 17.31 -15.46 20.19
CA GLY A 292 17.64 -16.42 19.15
C GLY A 292 16.40 -17.08 18.51
N ALA A 293 15.18 -16.71 18.91
CA ALA A 293 13.95 -17.14 18.26
C ALA A 293 13.55 -16.17 17.13
N ASP A 294 13.40 -16.69 15.93
CA ASP A 294 13.02 -15.90 14.78
C ASP A 294 11.51 -15.57 14.79
N THR A 295 11.17 -14.31 14.52
CA THR A 295 9.78 -13.90 14.24
C THR A 295 9.52 -14.07 12.74
N HIS A 296 8.71 -15.06 12.39
CA HIS A 296 8.36 -15.40 11.01
C HIS A 296 7.13 -14.62 10.52
N PHE A 297 7.20 -14.18 9.25
CA PHE A 297 6.09 -13.64 8.48
C PHE A 297 5.74 -14.68 7.41
N ASP A 298 4.78 -15.55 7.69
CA ASP A 298 4.49 -16.73 6.86
C ASP A 298 3.34 -16.54 5.87
N GLU A 299 2.55 -15.45 6.02
CA GLU A 299 1.45 -15.13 5.13
C GLU A 299 1.93 -14.32 3.91
N LEU A 300 2.31 -15.01 2.84
CA LEU A 300 2.64 -14.38 1.56
C LEU A 300 1.40 -13.68 0.99
N ARG A 301 1.49 -12.36 0.71
CA ARG A 301 0.39 -11.53 0.25
C ARG A 301 0.48 -11.17 -1.23
N ASP A 302 1.68 -10.80 -1.70
CA ASP A 302 1.92 -10.43 -3.07
C ASP A 302 3.39 -10.58 -3.44
N VAL A 303 3.69 -10.72 -4.74
CA VAL A 303 5.04 -10.87 -5.27
C VAL A 303 5.17 -10.04 -6.54
N PHE A 304 6.25 -9.28 -6.63
CA PHE A 304 6.63 -8.50 -7.79
C PHE A 304 8.01 -8.94 -8.32
N LEU A 305 8.09 -9.21 -9.62
CA LEU A 305 9.32 -9.56 -10.30
C LEU A 305 9.88 -8.31 -11.00
N LEU A 306 11.00 -7.82 -10.50
CA LEU A 306 11.73 -6.69 -11.09
C LEU A 306 12.77 -7.21 -12.08
N GLN A 307 12.56 -6.94 -13.37
CA GLN A 307 13.52 -7.29 -14.40
C GLN A 307 14.83 -6.52 -14.22
N THR A 308 15.93 -7.22 -14.36
CA THR A 308 17.28 -6.64 -14.41
C THR A 308 17.79 -6.61 -15.85
N ARG A 309 19.01 -6.12 -16.07
CA ARG A 309 19.67 -6.21 -17.39
C ARG A 309 19.83 -7.64 -17.88
N ASP A 310 20.08 -8.56 -16.97
CA ASP A 310 20.10 -10.00 -17.24
C ASP A 310 18.72 -10.59 -16.93
N LYS A 311 17.99 -10.97 -17.97
CA LYS A 311 16.63 -11.54 -17.85
C LYS A 311 16.59 -12.85 -17.05
N ARG A 312 17.74 -13.55 -16.92
CA ARG A 312 17.87 -14.79 -16.12
C ARG A 312 17.96 -14.52 -14.62
N ASN A 313 18.28 -13.31 -14.23
CA ASN A 313 18.49 -12.92 -12.84
C ASN A 313 17.63 -11.73 -12.41
N PRO A 314 16.27 -11.81 -12.50
CA PRO A 314 15.39 -10.81 -11.93
C PRO A 314 15.52 -10.78 -10.41
N LEU A 315 15.12 -9.67 -9.78
CA LEU A 315 14.92 -9.57 -8.35
C LEU A 315 13.45 -9.83 -8.02
N ILE A 316 13.20 -10.57 -6.96
CA ILE A 316 11.86 -10.93 -6.52
C ILE A 316 11.58 -10.24 -5.21
N TYR A 317 10.64 -9.29 -5.24
CA TYR A 317 10.12 -8.58 -4.08
C TYR A 317 8.84 -9.26 -3.62
N ALA A 318 8.77 -9.66 -2.36
CA ALA A 318 7.60 -10.31 -1.81
C ALA A 318 7.18 -9.66 -0.50
N ILE A 319 5.88 -9.47 -0.33
CA ILE A 319 5.30 -8.97 0.91
C ILE A 319 4.63 -10.08 1.70
N PHE A 320 4.85 -10.00 2.99
CA PHE A 320 4.37 -10.96 3.97
C PHE A 320 3.66 -10.25 5.11
N SER A 321 2.76 -10.96 5.76
CA SER A 321 2.20 -10.56 7.06
C SER A 321 2.32 -11.70 8.07
N THR A 322 2.17 -11.35 9.34
CA THR A 322 2.09 -12.35 10.40
C THR A 322 0.75 -13.09 10.34
N SER A 323 0.74 -14.35 10.74
CA SER A 323 -0.47 -15.15 10.89
C SER A 323 -1.11 -14.99 12.28
N SER A 324 -0.41 -14.38 13.23
CA SER A 324 -0.85 -14.17 14.60
C SER A 324 -1.78 -12.96 14.72
N SER A 325 -2.86 -13.10 15.49
CA SER A 325 -3.73 -12.00 15.87
C SER A 325 -3.16 -11.14 17.01
N VAL A 326 -2.19 -11.67 17.77
CA VAL A 326 -1.56 -10.99 18.91
C VAL A 326 -0.47 -10.03 18.46
N PHE A 327 0.34 -10.43 17.47
CA PHE A 327 1.37 -9.59 16.87
C PHE A 327 1.04 -9.35 15.41
N GLN A 328 0.66 -8.10 15.08
CA GLN A 328 0.38 -7.70 13.70
C GLN A 328 1.59 -6.96 13.12
N GLY A 329 2.08 -7.48 12.01
CA GLY A 329 3.18 -6.88 11.28
C GLY A 329 3.18 -7.28 9.83
N SER A 330 3.80 -6.47 8.99
CA SER A 330 4.01 -6.73 7.57
C SER A 330 5.46 -6.44 7.20
N ALA A 331 6.00 -7.26 6.30
CA ALA A 331 7.39 -7.20 5.88
C ALA A 331 7.54 -7.32 4.37
N VAL A 332 8.57 -6.69 3.83
CA VAL A 332 9.04 -6.87 2.45
C VAL A 332 10.35 -7.63 2.49
N CYS A 333 10.41 -8.78 1.86
CA CYS A 333 11.63 -9.55 1.66
C CYS A 333 12.02 -9.58 0.17
N VAL A 334 13.31 -9.58 -0.13
CA VAL A 334 13.86 -9.63 -1.48
C VAL A 334 14.62 -10.92 -1.68
N TYR A 335 14.41 -11.59 -2.81
CA TYR A 335 15.08 -12.83 -3.15
C TYR A 335 15.80 -12.70 -4.49
N THR A 336 16.97 -13.34 -4.59
CA THR A 336 17.71 -13.45 -5.84
C THR A 336 17.47 -14.82 -6.49
N MET A 337 17.56 -14.89 -7.81
CA MET A 337 17.47 -16.18 -8.51
C MET A 337 18.59 -17.14 -8.11
N ALA A 338 19.77 -16.63 -7.70
CA ALA A 338 20.85 -17.45 -7.19
C ALA A 338 20.48 -18.20 -5.90
N ASP A 339 19.77 -17.51 -4.97
CA ASP A 339 19.29 -18.13 -3.71
C ASP A 339 18.20 -19.15 -3.96
N ILE A 340 17.28 -18.86 -4.90
CA ILE A 340 16.21 -19.76 -5.33
C ILE A 340 16.82 -21.03 -5.96
N ARG A 341 17.72 -20.89 -6.94
CA ARG A 341 18.39 -22.03 -7.59
C ARG A 341 19.17 -22.87 -6.59
N ARG A 342 19.87 -22.23 -5.64
CA ARG A 342 20.59 -22.93 -4.58
C ARG A 342 19.68 -23.81 -3.74
N ALA A 343 18.47 -23.34 -3.40
CA ALA A 343 17.49 -24.15 -2.65
C ALA A 343 17.01 -25.34 -3.46
N PHE A 344 16.72 -25.19 -4.76
CA PHE A 344 16.28 -26.31 -5.64
C PHE A 344 17.39 -27.28 -6.01
N LEU A 345 18.65 -26.86 -5.97
CA LEU A 345 19.82 -27.75 -6.09
C LEU A 345 20.21 -28.41 -4.76
N GLY A 346 19.61 -28.01 -3.66
CA GLY A 346 19.84 -28.56 -2.33
C GLY A 346 19.23 -29.95 -2.12
N PRO A 347 19.30 -30.49 -0.90
CA PRO A 347 18.73 -31.79 -0.57
C PRO A 347 17.20 -31.78 -0.63
N PHE A 348 16.61 -32.96 -0.91
CA PHE A 348 15.16 -33.18 -0.84
C PHE A 348 14.73 -33.39 0.60
N ALA A 349 13.50 -33.03 0.91
CA ALA A 349 12.88 -33.32 2.19
C ALA A 349 12.26 -34.73 2.16
N HIS A 350 12.44 -35.48 3.26
CA HIS A 350 11.93 -36.84 3.41
C HIS A 350 11.33 -37.02 4.80
N LYS A 351 10.32 -37.88 4.92
CA LYS A 351 9.74 -38.29 6.22
C LYS A 351 10.41 -39.57 6.69
N GLU A 352 11.00 -39.55 7.88
CA GLU A 352 11.71 -40.68 8.45
C GLU A 352 11.33 -40.95 9.91
N GLY A 353 11.50 -42.20 10.32
CA GLY A 353 11.32 -42.67 11.69
C GLY A 353 9.87 -42.80 12.16
N PRO A 354 9.65 -43.36 13.38
CA PRO A 354 8.32 -43.62 13.94
C PRO A 354 7.51 -42.34 14.18
N ASN A 355 8.20 -41.20 14.35
CA ASN A 355 7.54 -39.90 14.57
C ASN A 355 7.30 -39.12 13.28
N TYR A 356 7.58 -39.70 12.11
CA TYR A 356 7.41 -39.08 10.79
C TYR A 356 7.98 -37.66 10.69
N GLN A 357 9.20 -37.48 11.22
CA GLN A 357 9.88 -36.17 11.13
C GLN A 357 10.41 -35.90 9.73
N TRP A 358 10.34 -34.63 9.33
CA TRP A 358 10.93 -34.18 8.06
C TRP A 358 12.43 -33.96 8.22
N VAL A 359 13.20 -34.71 7.45
CA VAL A 359 14.67 -34.68 7.45
C VAL A 359 15.21 -34.48 6.04
N SER A 360 16.50 -34.15 5.94
CA SER A 360 17.23 -34.15 4.67
C SER A 360 17.38 -35.56 4.15
N TYR A 361 16.97 -35.82 2.91
CA TYR A 361 17.15 -37.11 2.26
C TYR A 361 18.64 -37.43 2.06
N GLN A 362 19.10 -38.52 2.60
CA GLN A 362 20.52 -38.97 2.55
C GLN A 362 20.76 -40.10 1.55
N GLY A 363 19.73 -40.61 0.89
CA GLY A 363 19.83 -41.69 -0.08
C GLY A 363 20.36 -41.21 -1.44
N ARG A 364 20.52 -42.19 -2.36
CA ARG A 364 20.90 -41.91 -3.74
C ARG A 364 19.82 -41.12 -4.48
N VAL A 365 20.15 -39.96 -5.02
CA VAL A 365 19.29 -39.19 -5.93
C VAL A 365 19.51 -39.72 -7.37
N PRO A 366 18.42 -40.10 -8.08
CA PRO A 366 18.56 -40.63 -9.44
C PRO A 366 19.01 -39.57 -10.45
N TYR A 367 19.50 -40.02 -11.59
CA TYR A 367 19.90 -39.17 -12.70
C TYR A 367 19.00 -39.37 -13.93
N PRO A 368 18.56 -38.32 -14.63
CA PRO A 368 18.79 -36.92 -14.32
C PRO A 368 18.15 -36.50 -12.99
N ARG A 369 18.74 -35.50 -12.33
CA ARG A 369 18.20 -35.03 -11.05
C ARG A 369 16.75 -34.63 -11.19
N PRO A 370 15.84 -35.11 -10.33
CA PRO A 370 14.43 -34.70 -10.34
C PRO A 370 14.27 -33.16 -10.27
N GLY A 371 13.40 -32.61 -11.12
CA GLY A 371 13.19 -31.16 -11.27
C GLY A 371 14.11 -30.48 -12.28
N MET A 372 15.00 -31.22 -12.95
CA MET A 372 15.76 -30.72 -14.11
C MET A 372 14.92 -30.83 -15.38
N CYS A 373 15.12 -29.87 -16.29
CA CYS A 373 14.42 -29.87 -17.58
C CYS A 373 15.13 -30.79 -18.60
N PRO A 374 14.36 -31.47 -19.48
CA PRO A 374 14.96 -32.20 -20.59
C PRO A 374 15.53 -31.22 -21.61
N SER A 375 16.85 -31.05 -21.63
CA SER A 375 17.56 -30.12 -22.50
C SER A 375 18.98 -30.67 -22.83
N LYS A 376 19.60 -30.07 -23.82
CA LYS A 376 20.99 -30.40 -24.17
C LYS A 376 21.99 -30.08 -23.06
N THR A 377 21.66 -29.19 -22.16
CA THR A 377 22.45 -28.81 -20.98
C THR A 377 22.55 -29.94 -19.96
N PHE A 378 21.54 -30.78 -19.83
CA PHE A 378 21.43 -31.78 -18.77
C PHE A 378 21.36 -33.24 -19.27
N GLY A 379 21.82 -33.51 -20.47
CA GLY A 379 21.95 -34.87 -20.97
C GLY A 379 21.35 -35.08 -22.36
N THR A 380 21.09 -36.35 -22.71
CA THR A 380 20.61 -36.77 -24.02
C THR A 380 19.09 -36.93 -24.12
N PHE A 381 18.33 -36.54 -23.05
CA PHE A 381 16.90 -36.73 -23.01
C PHE A 381 16.18 -35.59 -23.77
N GLY A 382 15.44 -35.94 -24.81
CA GLY A 382 14.68 -34.99 -25.60
C GLY A 382 13.33 -34.62 -25.01
N SER A 383 12.83 -35.45 -24.09
CA SER A 383 11.53 -35.28 -23.45
C SER A 383 11.52 -35.88 -22.02
N THR A 384 10.65 -35.37 -21.16
CA THR A 384 10.42 -35.98 -19.83
C THR A 384 9.83 -37.40 -19.91
N LYS A 385 9.24 -37.79 -21.05
CA LYS A 385 8.77 -39.16 -21.30
C LYS A 385 9.92 -40.16 -21.41
N ASP A 386 11.12 -39.68 -21.74
CA ASP A 386 12.34 -40.50 -21.88
C ASP A 386 13.08 -40.66 -20.56
N PHE A 387 12.63 -40.00 -19.49
CA PHE A 387 13.25 -40.11 -18.19
C PHE A 387 13.09 -41.50 -17.59
N PRO A 388 14.09 -42.06 -16.92
CA PRO A 388 14.00 -43.33 -16.22
C PRO A 388 12.86 -43.37 -15.22
N ASP A 389 12.19 -44.51 -15.10
CA ASP A 389 11.07 -44.67 -14.16
C ASP A 389 11.47 -44.33 -12.69
N GLU A 390 12.74 -44.61 -12.30
CA GLU A 390 13.25 -44.21 -10.98
C GLU A 390 13.23 -42.71 -10.72
N VAL A 391 13.48 -41.89 -11.75
CA VAL A 391 13.44 -40.43 -11.66
C VAL A 391 12.02 -39.94 -11.45
N ILE A 392 11.08 -40.48 -12.22
CA ILE A 392 9.66 -40.14 -12.16
C ILE A 392 9.07 -40.53 -10.80
N GLN A 393 9.39 -41.77 -10.33
CA GLN A 393 8.94 -42.21 -9.01
C GLN A 393 9.54 -41.42 -7.86
N PHE A 394 10.81 -41.05 -7.97
CA PHE A 394 11.45 -40.18 -6.97
C PHE A 394 10.79 -38.79 -6.92
N ALA A 395 10.58 -38.15 -8.08
CA ALA A 395 9.89 -36.86 -8.16
C ALA A 395 8.47 -36.90 -7.57
N ARG A 396 7.73 -37.99 -7.81
CA ARG A 396 6.37 -38.21 -7.25
C ARG A 396 6.36 -38.18 -5.73
N HIS A 397 7.40 -38.78 -5.08
CA HIS A 397 7.43 -38.91 -3.63
C HIS A 397 8.17 -37.80 -2.90
N HIS A 398 9.02 -37.03 -3.58
CA HIS A 398 9.88 -36.00 -3.01
C HIS A 398 9.72 -34.64 -3.71
N PRO A 399 8.50 -34.06 -3.75
CA PRO A 399 8.29 -32.76 -4.39
C PRO A 399 8.79 -31.58 -3.55
N LEU A 400 9.15 -31.80 -2.27
CA LEU A 400 9.55 -30.77 -1.33
C LEU A 400 11.06 -30.73 -1.13
N MET A 401 11.64 -29.52 -1.21
CA MET A 401 13.06 -29.28 -0.88
C MET A 401 13.22 -29.09 0.62
N TYR A 402 14.33 -29.58 1.17
CA TYR A 402 14.64 -29.45 2.59
C TYR A 402 15.11 -28.04 2.96
N ASN A 403 15.98 -27.46 2.17
CA ASN A 403 16.50 -26.12 2.41
C ASN A 403 15.47 -25.05 1.98
N PRO A 404 15.17 -24.08 2.86
CA PRO A 404 14.35 -22.95 2.48
C PRO A 404 15.10 -21.95 1.61
N VAL A 405 14.37 -21.10 0.89
CA VAL A 405 14.91 -19.91 0.24
C VAL A 405 14.94 -18.77 1.26
N LEU A 406 16.11 -18.28 1.57
CA LEU A 406 16.31 -17.16 2.47
C LEU A 406 16.32 -15.84 1.70
N PRO A 407 15.87 -14.73 2.29
CA PRO A 407 15.91 -13.43 1.66
C PRO A 407 17.34 -12.91 1.55
N HIS A 408 17.58 -12.05 0.57
CA HIS A 408 18.85 -11.34 0.42
C HIS A 408 19.15 -10.53 1.68
N GLY A 409 20.37 -10.66 2.22
CA GLY A 409 20.76 -10.06 3.51
C GLY A 409 20.17 -10.74 4.74
N GLN A 410 19.49 -11.89 4.59
CA GLN A 410 18.92 -12.74 5.64
C GLN A 410 17.92 -12.05 6.58
N ARG A 411 17.32 -10.95 6.15
CA ARG A 411 16.33 -10.18 6.89
C ARG A 411 15.40 -9.43 5.95
N PRO A 412 14.24 -8.97 6.42
CA PRO A 412 13.38 -8.09 5.64
C PRO A 412 14.09 -6.81 5.21
N LEU A 413 13.81 -6.35 3.99
CA LEU A 413 14.22 -5.05 3.50
C LEU A 413 13.46 -3.93 4.22
N PHE A 414 12.14 -4.08 4.37
CA PHE A 414 11.27 -3.09 5.01
C PHE A 414 10.26 -3.79 5.92
N LEU A 415 10.00 -3.22 7.08
CA LEU A 415 9.14 -3.79 8.12
C LEU A 415 8.27 -2.70 8.74
N GLN A 416 6.99 -3.01 8.91
CA GLN A 416 6.06 -2.23 9.73
C GLN A 416 5.37 -3.17 10.73
N ALA A 417 5.49 -2.86 12.00
CA ALA A 417 4.87 -3.60 13.09
C ALA A 417 4.11 -2.63 14.01
N ALA A 418 3.07 -3.14 14.66
CA ALA A 418 2.21 -2.36 15.56
C ALA A 418 1.56 -1.12 14.87
N VAL A 419 1.26 -1.25 13.56
CA VAL A 419 0.52 -0.26 12.79
C VAL A 419 -0.88 -0.77 12.49
N PRO A 420 -1.90 0.10 12.33
CA PRO A 420 -3.30 -0.30 12.13
C PRO A 420 -3.62 -0.74 10.69
N TYR A 421 -2.63 -1.25 9.94
CA TYR A 421 -2.80 -1.73 8.57
C TYR A 421 -1.86 -2.88 8.25
N THR A 422 -2.21 -3.64 7.21
CA THR A 422 -1.38 -4.69 6.65
C THR A 422 -1.09 -4.43 5.16
N PHE A 423 0.08 -4.90 4.68
CA PHE A 423 0.45 -4.79 3.27
C PHE A 423 -0.38 -5.77 2.43
N THR A 424 -0.86 -5.32 1.28
CA THR A 424 -1.71 -6.13 0.40
C THR A 424 -1.13 -6.33 -0.99
N ARG A 425 -0.47 -5.30 -1.56
CA ARG A 425 0.09 -5.32 -2.92
C ARG A 425 1.43 -4.59 -2.95
N ILE A 426 2.28 -5.00 -3.89
CA ILE A 426 3.58 -4.36 -4.12
C ILE A 426 3.83 -4.18 -5.61
N ALA A 427 4.38 -3.02 -5.95
CA ALA A 427 4.95 -2.75 -7.25
C ALA A 427 6.28 -2.00 -7.06
N VAL A 428 7.28 -2.30 -7.89
CA VAL A 428 8.64 -1.76 -7.74
C VAL A 428 9.10 -1.16 -9.06
N ASP A 429 9.55 0.10 -8.99
CA ASP A 429 10.12 0.82 -10.14
C ASP A 429 11.62 1.06 -9.93
N ARG A 430 12.44 0.75 -10.94
CA ARG A 430 13.88 1.02 -10.93
C ARG A 430 14.16 2.37 -11.55
N VAL A 431 14.41 3.35 -10.70
CA VAL A 431 14.62 4.74 -11.07
C VAL A 431 16.10 5.06 -11.23
N THR A 432 16.44 5.72 -12.35
CA THR A 432 17.77 6.27 -12.56
C THR A 432 17.84 7.68 -12.01
N ALA A 433 18.68 7.87 -11.01
CA ALA A 433 18.97 9.15 -10.37
C ALA A 433 20.35 9.70 -10.82
N ALA A 434 20.73 10.88 -10.34
CA ALA A 434 22.01 11.49 -10.69
C ALA A 434 23.21 10.73 -10.12
N ASP A 435 23.03 10.06 -8.98
CA ASP A 435 24.04 9.36 -8.18
C ASP A 435 23.92 7.83 -8.22
N GLY A 436 22.96 7.28 -8.99
CA GLY A 436 22.81 5.84 -9.13
C GLY A 436 21.44 5.36 -9.57
N HIS A 437 21.21 4.05 -9.38
CA HIS A 437 19.91 3.43 -9.62
C HIS A 437 19.30 3.02 -8.28
N TYR A 438 18.01 3.30 -8.10
CA TYR A 438 17.29 3.03 -6.86
C TYR A 438 15.99 2.29 -7.15
N ASP A 439 15.71 1.28 -6.34
CA ASP A 439 14.43 0.58 -6.40
C ASP A 439 13.43 1.30 -5.50
N VAL A 440 12.35 1.78 -6.09
CA VAL A 440 11.25 2.48 -5.41
C VAL A 440 10.06 1.55 -5.30
N LEU A 441 9.68 1.24 -4.08
CA LEU A 441 8.57 0.35 -3.76
C LEU A 441 7.31 1.17 -3.51
N PHE A 442 6.22 0.78 -4.16
CA PHE A 442 4.88 1.26 -3.88
C PHE A 442 4.12 0.10 -3.24
N ILE A 443 3.69 0.29 -1.99
CA ILE A 443 3.07 -0.77 -1.18
C ILE A 443 1.66 -0.36 -0.85
N GLY A 444 0.68 -1.10 -1.35
CA GLY A 444 -0.73 -0.92 -1.02
C GLY A 444 -1.09 -1.57 0.31
N THR A 445 -2.00 -0.98 1.04
CA THR A 445 -2.48 -1.47 2.34
C THR A 445 -3.96 -1.82 2.31
N ASP A 446 -4.42 -2.54 3.32
CA ASP A 446 -5.83 -2.92 3.51
C ASP A 446 -6.73 -1.78 4.00
N VAL A 447 -6.15 -0.62 4.34
CA VAL A 447 -6.88 0.60 4.70
C VAL A 447 -6.91 1.64 3.57
N GLY A 448 -6.49 1.26 2.35
CA GLY A 448 -6.53 2.13 1.18
C GLY A 448 -5.44 3.20 1.13
N THR A 449 -4.33 2.99 1.83
CA THR A 449 -3.12 3.81 1.70
C THR A 449 -2.12 3.16 0.76
N VAL A 450 -1.27 3.98 0.15
CA VAL A 450 -0.09 3.56 -0.59
C VAL A 450 1.13 4.16 0.06
N LEU A 451 2.10 3.31 0.41
CA LEU A 451 3.40 3.72 0.94
C LEU A 451 4.40 3.79 -0.22
N LYS A 452 5.22 4.83 -0.25
CA LYS A 452 6.36 4.97 -1.16
C LYS A 452 7.65 4.82 -0.37
N VAL A 453 8.39 3.74 -0.64
CA VAL A 453 9.63 3.38 0.05
C VAL A 453 10.77 3.33 -0.96
N VAL A 454 11.90 3.92 -0.64
CA VAL A 454 13.12 3.86 -1.46
C VAL A 454 14.14 2.96 -0.77
N SER A 455 14.71 2.05 -1.52
CA SER A 455 15.81 1.21 -1.07
C SER A 455 17.15 1.85 -1.43
N VAL A 456 17.89 2.32 -0.43
CA VAL A 456 19.18 3.00 -0.61
C VAL A 456 20.32 2.06 -0.21
N PRO A 457 21.29 1.77 -1.11
CA PRO A 457 22.45 0.95 -0.76
C PRO A 457 23.37 1.72 0.18
N LYS A 458 23.72 1.10 1.34
CA LYS A 458 24.77 1.57 2.23
C LYS A 458 26.16 1.09 1.76
N GLU A 459 27.14 1.15 2.61
CA GLU A 459 28.56 0.83 2.35
C GLU A 459 28.78 -0.51 1.62
N SER A 460 27.90 -1.47 1.84
CA SER A 460 27.88 -2.72 1.07
C SER A 460 26.51 -2.89 0.41
N TRP A 461 26.49 -3.42 -0.81
CA TRP A 461 25.26 -3.72 -1.54
C TRP A 461 24.35 -4.75 -0.84
N HIS A 462 24.89 -5.49 0.15
CA HIS A 462 24.12 -6.39 1.00
C HIS A 462 23.33 -5.67 2.10
N ARG A 463 23.66 -4.41 2.38
CA ARG A 463 22.98 -3.58 3.37
C ARG A 463 22.21 -2.47 2.69
N MET A 464 20.91 -2.65 2.63
CA MET A 464 19.97 -1.65 2.11
C MET A 464 19.30 -0.90 3.25
N GLU A 465 19.16 0.41 3.13
CA GLU A 465 18.39 1.25 4.03
C GLU A 465 17.06 1.58 3.40
N PRO A 466 15.94 1.14 3.97
CA PRO A 466 14.63 1.54 3.50
C PRO A 466 14.28 2.95 4.02
N LEU A 467 13.90 3.84 3.12
CA LEU A 467 13.41 5.18 3.44
C LEU A 467 11.92 5.26 3.11
N LEU A 468 11.08 5.45 4.10
CA LEU A 468 9.65 5.69 3.88
C LEU A 468 9.45 7.18 3.54
N LEU A 469 9.23 7.48 2.26
CA LEU A 469 9.08 8.84 1.76
C LEU A 469 7.67 9.36 1.94
N GLU A 470 6.68 8.60 1.48
CA GLU A 470 5.29 9.06 1.42
C GLU A 470 4.33 8.01 1.96
N GLU A 471 3.31 8.46 2.68
CA GLU A 471 2.10 7.72 3.02
C GLU A 471 0.90 8.45 2.41
N LEU A 472 0.26 7.83 1.43
CA LEU A 472 -0.76 8.45 0.58
C LEU A 472 -2.10 7.79 0.86
N GLN A 473 -3.09 8.53 1.37
CA GLN A 473 -4.46 8.05 1.54
C GLN A 473 -5.19 8.12 0.19
N VAL A 474 -5.11 7.03 -0.59
CA VAL A 474 -5.62 6.98 -1.96
C VAL A 474 -7.14 6.76 -2.00
N PHE A 475 -7.67 6.03 -1.03
CA PHE A 475 -9.10 5.76 -0.90
C PHE A 475 -9.63 6.24 0.46
N GLN A 476 -10.92 6.63 0.51
CA GLN A 476 -11.55 7.11 1.76
C GLN A 476 -12.05 5.96 2.64
N PRO A 477 -11.95 6.04 3.98
CA PRO A 477 -12.66 5.13 4.88
C PRO A 477 -14.21 5.32 4.81
N PRO A 478 -15.02 4.28 5.04
CA PRO A 478 -14.82 3.12 5.88
C PRO A 478 -14.24 1.91 5.13
N ALA A 479 -13.35 1.24 5.80
CA ALA A 479 -12.21 0.50 5.29
C ALA A 479 -12.47 -0.90 4.70
N THR A 480 -13.64 -1.49 4.79
CA THR A 480 -13.84 -2.90 4.37
C THR A 480 -13.86 -3.11 2.86
N ALA A 481 -14.17 -2.06 2.09
CA ALA A 481 -14.23 -2.10 0.62
C ALA A 481 -12.98 -1.53 -0.09
N TRP A 482 -12.03 -0.95 0.64
CA TRP A 482 -10.96 -0.12 0.07
C TRP A 482 -9.58 -0.78 0.05
N ARG A 483 -9.53 -2.09 0.26
CA ARG A 483 -8.28 -2.85 0.16
C ARG A 483 -7.64 -2.61 -1.20
N CYS A 484 -6.38 -2.18 -1.23
CA CYS A 484 -5.62 -2.08 -2.47
C CYS A 484 -5.43 -3.50 -3.03
N SER A 485 -6.05 -3.78 -4.17
CA SER A 485 -6.12 -5.11 -4.77
C SER A 485 -5.19 -5.28 -5.97
N ALA A 486 -4.73 -4.18 -6.58
CA ALA A 486 -3.81 -4.20 -7.70
C ALA A 486 -2.98 -2.91 -7.78
N LEU A 487 -1.74 -3.00 -8.26
CA LEU A 487 -0.83 -1.88 -8.51
C LEU A 487 -0.06 -2.08 -9.81
N ILE A 488 0.03 -1.04 -10.64
CA ILE A 488 0.78 -1.04 -11.90
C ILE A 488 1.26 0.38 -12.29
N PHE A 489 2.31 0.51 -13.11
CA PHE A 489 2.91 1.80 -13.49
C PHE A 489 2.95 2.05 -14.99
N PRO A 490 1.91 2.38 -15.67
CA PRO A 490 2.02 2.88 -17.02
C PRO A 490 2.42 4.36 -17.03
N GLN A 491 3.34 4.75 -17.90
CA GLN A 491 3.64 6.14 -18.26
C GLN A 491 3.87 7.08 -17.05
N HIS A 492 4.65 6.66 -16.05
CA HIS A 492 4.93 7.42 -14.82
C HIS A 492 3.69 7.73 -13.97
N GLN A 493 2.64 6.95 -14.11
CA GLN A 493 1.46 6.99 -13.26
C GLN A 493 1.36 5.69 -12.45
N LEU A 494 0.85 5.77 -11.25
CA LEU A 494 0.47 4.63 -10.44
C LEU A 494 -1.03 4.42 -10.57
N TYR A 495 -1.43 3.20 -10.90
CA TYR A 495 -2.82 2.78 -10.85
C TYR A 495 -3.02 1.82 -9.69
N ALA A 496 -4.00 2.10 -8.86
CA ALA A 496 -4.36 1.28 -7.72
C ALA A 496 -5.82 0.84 -7.84
N GLY A 497 -6.06 -0.46 -7.90
CA GLY A 497 -7.40 -1.05 -7.90
C GLY A 497 -7.88 -1.31 -6.48
N SER A 498 -9.19 -1.16 -6.26
CA SER A 498 -9.88 -1.54 -5.04
C SER A 498 -11.18 -2.29 -5.37
N ALA A 499 -11.93 -2.70 -4.35
CA ALA A 499 -13.25 -3.29 -4.58
C ALA A 499 -14.23 -2.32 -5.23
N THR A 500 -14.11 -1.01 -5.03
CA THR A 500 -15.13 -0.02 -5.44
C THR A 500 -14.66 0.98 -6.49
N ALA A 501 -13.34 1.13 -6.67
CA ALA A 501 -12.81 2.13 -7.59
C ALA A 501 -11.40 1.78 -8.06
N LEU A 502 -11.02 2.37 -9.19
CA LEU A 502 -9.66 2.46 -9.69
C LEU A 502 -9.13 3.88 -9.45
N ALA A 503 -7.98 4.00 -8.82
CA ALA A 503 -7.29 5.26 -8.60
C ALA A 503 -6.10 5.40 -9.56
N GLN A 504 -5.90 6.61 -10.07
CA GLN A 504 -4.73 7.02 -10.84
C GLN A 504 -4.05 8.18 -10.14
N LEU A 505 -2.73 8.10 -9.97
CA LEU A 505 -1.93 9.18 -9.38
C LEU A 505 -0.50 9.19 -9.94
N PRO A 506 0.17 10.37 -10.01
CA PRO A 506 1.57 10.45 -10.44
C PRO A 506 2.51 9.68 -9.49
N LEU A 507 3.63 9.14 -10.02
CA LEU A 507 4.64 8.46 -9.19
C LEU A 507 5.44 9.42 -8.29
N HIS A 508 5.45 10.71 -8.61
CA HIS A 508 6.21 11.73 -7.89
C HIS A 508 5.40 12.98 -7.58
N ARG A 509 5.73 13.64 -6.49
CA ARG A 509 5.11 14.90 -5.99
C ARG A 509 6.19 15.85 -5.50
N CYS A 510 7.20 16.13 -6.34
CA CYS A 510 8.41 16.86 -5.97
C CYS A 510 8.11 18.21 -5.30
N GLY A 511 7.15 18.97 -5.83
CA GLY A 511 6.74 20.25 -5.25
C GLY A 511 6.13 20.15 -3.84
N ALA A 512 5.72 18.96 -3.40
CA ALA A 512 5.20 18.75 -2.04
C ALA A 512 6.29 18.72 -0.96
N TYR A 513 7.54 18.41 -1.35
CA TYR A 513 8.66 18.35 -0.41
C TYR A 513 9.11 19.73 0.08
N GLY A 514 8.89 20.79 -0.72
CA GLY A 514 9.18 22.14 -0.32
C GLY A 514 9.65 23.06 -1.45
N LYS A 515 9.97 24.31 -1.07
CA LYS A 515 10.37 25.37 -2.00
C LYS A 515 11.85 25.74 -1.88
N ALA A 516 12.61 25.10 -1.00
CA ALA A 516 14.03 25.33 -0.80
C ALA A 516 14.86 24.16 -1.30
N CYS A 517 16.10 24.43 -1.70
CA CYS A 517 17.03 23.40 -2.13
C CYS A 517 17.24 22.33 -1.05
N ALA A 518 17.43 22.75 0.21
CA ALA A 518 17.62 21.83 1.33
C ALA A 518 16.43 20.87 1.51
N GLU A 519 15.20 21.36 1.41
CA GLU A 519 13.99 20.54 1.52
C GLU A 519 13.90 19.48 0.42
N CYS A 520 14.28 19.86 -0.83
CA CYS A 520 14.32 18.97 -1.97
C CYS A 520 15.42 17.90 -1.83
N CYS A 521 16.61 18.30 -1.37
CA CYS A 521 17.74 17.40 -1.14
C CYS A 521 17.43 16.37 -0.04
N LEU A 522 16.96 16.85 1.11
CA LEU A 522 16.58 15.99 2.25
C LEU A 522 15.45 15.00 1.92
N ALA A 523 14.66 15.25 0.88
CA ALA A 523 13.61 14.32 0.44
C ALA A 523 14.19 12.98 -0.03
N ARG A 524 15.39 12.96 -0.61
CA ARG A 524 16.07 11.74 -1.11
C ARG A 524 15.18 10.94 -2.07
N ASP A 525 14.25 11.62 -2.76
CA ASP A 525 13.35 11.00 -3.73
C ASP A 525 14.05 10.88 -5.09
N PRO A 526 14.31 9.67 -5.62
CA PRO A 526 15.05 9.50 -6.86
C PRO A 526 14.33 10.07 -8.10
N TYR A 527 13.03 10.34 -8.02
CA TYR A 527 12.31 11.02 -9.09
C TYR A 527 12.51 12.54 -9.09
N CYS A 528 13.05 13.13 -8.01
CA CYS A 528 13.03 14.58 -7.78
C CYS A 528 14.43 15.18 -7.71
N ALA A 529 14.59 16.36 -8.27
CA ALA A 529 15.85 17.13 -8.24
C ALA A 529 15.58 18.62 -8.09
N TRP A 530 16.56 19.34 -7.57
CA TRP A 530 16.54 20.81 -7.51
C TRP A 530 16.99 21.39 -8.84
N ASP A 531 16.17 22.25 -9.46
CA ASP A 531 16.44 22.88 -10.75
C ASP A 531 17.11 24.27 -10.66
N GLY A 532 17.40 24.72 -9.46
CA GLY A 532 17.92 26.07 -9.17
C GLY A 532 16.85 27.04 -8.66
N ASN A 533 15.57 26.68 -8.74
CA ASN A 533 14.44 27.50 -8.31
C ASN A 533 13.39 26.72 -7.52
N THR A 534 13.10 25.47 -7.94
CA THR A 534 12.08 24.64 -7.33
C THR A 534 12.49 23.16 -7.32
N CYS A 535 11.83 22.36 -6.47
CA CYS A 535 11.94 20.91 -6.50
C CYS A 535 11.06 20.35 -7.63
N THR A 536 11.70 19.81 -8.68
CA THR A 536 11.04 19.34 -9.90
C THR A 536 11.38 17.89 -10.20
N ARG A 537 10.74 17.31 -11.21
CA ARG A 537 11.08 15.98 -11.70
C ARG A 537 12.52 15.97 -12.24
N TYR A 538 13.29 14.96 -11.83
CA TYR A 538 14.62 14.73 -12.37
C TYR A 538 14.58 14.35 -13.86
N VAL A 539 15.38 15.06 -14.68
CA VAL A 539 15.52 14.81 -16.11
C VAL A 539 17.00 14.64 -16.44
N PRO A 540 17.46 13.45 -16.81
CA PRO A 540 18.89 13.13 -16.92
C PRO A 540 19.66 13.96 -17.97
N ASN A 541 19.00 14.41 -19.03
CA ASN A 541 19.62 15.10 -20.17
C ASN A 541 19.69 16.63 -20.04
N THR A 542 19.34 17.20 -18.86
CA THR A 542 19.42 18.63 -18.60
C THR A 542 20.80 19.07 -18.10
N LYS A 543 21.10 20.40 -18.07
CA LYS A 543 22.35 20.92 -17.52
C LYS A 543 22.48 20.55 -16.04
N ARG A 544 23.71 20.19 -15.59
CA ARG A 544 23.97 19.72 -14.21
C ARG A 544 23.39 20.62 -13.13
N ARG A 545 23.43 21.95 -13.30
CA ARG A 545 22.89 22.93 -12.34
C ARG A 545 21.37 22.83 -12.13
N PHE A 546 20.62 22.26 -13.10
CA PHE A 546 19.17 22.08 -13.07
C PHE A 546 18.73 20.66 -12.68
N ARG A 547 19.65 19.80 -12.25
CA ARG A 547 19.37 18.42 -11.84
C ARG A 547 20.19 18.03 -10.62
N ARG A 548 20.25 18.92 -9.63
CA ARG A 548 20.96 18.66 -8.37
C ARG A 548 20.16 17.67 -7.53
N GLN A 549 20.77 16.53 -7.24
CA GLN A 549 20.15 15.43 -6.54
C GLN A 549 21.22 14.63 -5.78
N ASP A 550 20.94 14.24 -4.55
CA ASP A 550 21.75 13.33 -3.73
C ASP A 550 20.80 12.41 -2.98
N VAL A 551 20.50 11.26 -3.58
CA VAL A 551 19.62 10.27 -2.97
C VAL A 551 20.36 9.47 -1.92
N ARG A 552 21.65 9.26 -2.11
CA ARG A 552 22.47 8.42 -1.25
C ARG A 552 22.69 9.03 0.13
N ASN A 553 23.11 10.28 0.21
CA ASN A 553 23.46 10.94 1.47
C ASN A 553 22.39 11.94 1.90
N GLY A 554 21.82 12.68 0.94
CA GLY A 554 20.82 13.72 1.22
C GLY A 554 21.40 14.90 2.01
N ASP A 555 22.66 15.30 1.70
CA ASP A 555 23.33 16.39 2.41
C ASP A 555 23.15 17.73 1.68
N PRO A 556 22.34 18.66 2.25
CA PRO A 556 22.13 19.98 1.66
C PRO A 556 23.40 20.86 1.61
N ASN A 557 24.34 20.66 2.55
CA ASN A 557 25.56 21.49 2.60
C ASN A 557 26.48 21.25 1.39
N VAL A 558 26.43 20.03 0.83
CA VAL A 558 27.20 19.68 -0.37
C VAL A 558 26.49 20.07 -1.65
N LEU A 559 25.16 20.00 -1.66
CA LEU A 559 24.36 20.12 -2.87
C LEU A 559 23.86 21.54 -3.15
N CYS A 560 23.53 22.29 -2.10
CA CYS A 560 22.88 23.60 -2.17
C CYS A 560 23.90 24.74 -1.94
N SER A 561 23.71 25.87 -2.62
CA SER A 561 24.46 27.10 -2.33
C SER A 561 23.91 27.78 -1.07
N GLU A 562 24.70 28.56 -0.35
CA GLU A 562 24.29 29.24 0.90
C GLU A 562 22.98 30.03 0.77
N GLY A 563 22.76 30.71 -0.35
CA GLY A 563 21.53 31.45 -0.63
C GLY A 563 20.31 30.61 -0.96
N GLU A 564 20.48 29.29 -1.21
CA GLU A 564 19.41 28.33 -1.60
C GLU A 564 19.02 27.38 -0.46
N LEU A 565 19.76 27.39 0.64
CA LEU A 565 19.52 26.50 1.81
C LEU A 565 18.16 26.77 2.47
N GLY A 566 17.53 27.88 2.18
CA GLY A 566 16.22 28.25 2.71
C GLY A 566 16.20 29.72 3.12
N PRO A 567 15.07 30.27 3.51
CA PRO A 567 15.01 31.65 3.93
C PRO A 567 15.89 31.84 5.17
N SER A 568 16.99 32.56 5.00
CA SER A 568 17.86 33.00 6.11
C SER A 568 17.10 33.90 7.11
N GLN A 569 15.93 34.42 6.72
CA GLN A 569 14.97 35.09 7.59
C GLN A 569 13.79 34.13 7.87
N SER A 570 13.86 33.45 9.02
CA SER A 570 12.70 32.78 9.60
C SER A 570 11.55 33.80 9.71
N LEU A 571 10.35 33.42 9.26
CA LEU A 571 9.15 34.28 9.33
C LEU A 571 8.96 34.71 10.79
N GLY A 572 9.18 35.99 11.08
CA GLY A 572 8.94 36.56 12.39
C GLY A 572 7.44 36.62 12.66
N LYS A 573 6.96 35.84 13.64
CA LYS A 573 5.56 35.88 14.11
C LYS A 573 5.54 36.49 15.49
N GLN A 574 4.68 37.47 15.72
CA GLN A 574 4.43 38.05 17.04
C GLN A 574 3.21 37.38 17.66
N LEU A 575 3.33 37.00 18.91
CA LEU A 575 2.28 36.31 19.67
C LEU A 575 2.10 37.02 20.99
N TYR A 576 0.86 37.21 21.41
CA TYR A 576 0.50 37.82 22.68
C TYR A 576 -0.11 36.80 23.63
N GLY A 577 0.38 36.73 24.86
CA GLY A 577 -0.17 35.91 25.94
C GLY A 577 -0.61 36.76 27.11
N VAL A 578 -1.67 36.36 27.82
CA VAL A 578 -2.07 36.98 29.08
C VAL A 578 -1.45 36.21 30.22
N GLU A 579 -0.88 36.90 31.22
CA GLU A 579 -0.29 36.29 32.38
C GLU A 579 -1.28 35.32 33.08
N GLY A 580 -0.85 34.08 33.35
CA GLY A 580 -1.68 33.00 33.90
C GLY A 580 -2.49 32.24 32.86
N SER A 581 -2.55 32.66 31.60
CA SER A 581 -3.22 31.95 30.51
C SER A 581 -2.32 30.88 29.88
N THR A 582 -2.87 30.13 28.92
CA THR A 582 -2.14 29.12 28.16
C THR A 582 -1.81 29.69 26.77
N VAL A 583 -0.56 29.52 26.31
CA VAL A 583 -0.11 29.93 24.98
C VAL A 583 0.45 28.73 24.24
N PHE A 584 0.11 28.62 22.96
CA PHE A 584 0.61 27.57 22.07
C PHE A 584 1.58 28.15 21.04
N LEU A 585 2.81 27.63 21.05
CA LEU A 585 3.85 27.97 20.09
C LEU A 585 3.82 26.94 18.97
N GLU A 586 3.16 27.23 17.85
CA GLU A 586 3.01 26.30 16.75
C GLU A 586 4.25 26.31 15.85
N CYS A 587 4.81 25.13 15.59
CA CYS A 587 5.86 24.90 14.61
C CYS A 587 5.66 23.56 13.94
N ILE A 588 5.30 23.57 12.67
CA ILE A 588 5.01 22.37 11.89
C ILE A 588 6.12 22.18 10.85
N PRO A 589 6.96 21.13 11.00
CA PRO A 589 7.93 20.81 9.97
C PRO A 589 7.24 20.25 8.74
N LYS A 590 7.82 20.40 7.56
CA LYS A 590 7.34 19.77 6.33
C LYS A 590 7.59 18.27 6.30
N SER A 591 8.66 17.83 6.97
CA SER A 591 9.01 16.43 7.13
C SER A 591 8.60 15.93 8.52
N LEU A 592 7.84 14.84 8.57
CA LEU A 592 7.50 14.17 9.83
C LEU A 592 8.70 13.43 10.44
N GLN A 593 9.79 13.26 9.68
CA GLN A 593 11.06 12.67 10.16
C GLN A 593 11.97 13.70 10.81
N ALA A 594 11.69 15.00 10.65
CA ALA A 594 12.49 16.06 11.24
C ALA A 594 12.30 16.13 12.73
N HIS A 595 13.40 16.20 13.46
CA HIS A 595 13.41 16.43 14.89
C HIS A 595 13.31 17.93 15.17
N ILE A 596 12.31 18.36 15.96
CA ILE A 596 12.09 19.75 16.29
C ILE A 596 12.79 20.08 17.61
N LEU A 597 13.65 21.11 17.57
CA LEU A 597 14.32 21.71 18.70
C LEU A 597 13.83 23.15 18.89
N TRP A 598 13.44 23.49 20.09
CA TRP A 598 13.09 24.86 20.47
C TRP A 598 14.18 25.51 21.29
N THR A 599 14.63 26.72 20.89
CA THR A 599 15.51 27.55 21.69
C THR A 599 14.80 28.83 22.09
N TYR A 600 15.15 29.36 23.26
CA TYR A 600 14.60 30.56 23.87
C TYR A 600 15.71 31.58 24.11
N GLN A 601 15.40 32.83 23.88
CA GLN A 601 16.29 33.99 24.12
C GLN A 601 15.43 35.13 24.64
N ARG A 602 15.79 35.70 25.79
CA ARG A 602 14.99 36.77 26.39
C ARG A 602 15.15 38.09 25.63
N THR A 603 16.38 38.44 25.28
CA THR A 603 16.73 39.61 24.43
C THR A 603 17.68 39.15 23.34
N LEU A 604 17.83 39.96 22.27
CA LEU A 604 18.73 39.63 21.15
C LEU A 604 20.21 39.50 21.56
N SER A 605 20.58 40.06 22.72
CA SER A 605 21.95 40.01 23.29
C SER A 605 22.19 38.78 24.17
N ASP A 606 21.14 38.12 24.61
CA ASP A 606 21.27 36.96 25.52
C ASP A 606 21.66 35.69 24.74
N PRO A 607 22.37 34.75 25.38
CA PRO A 607 22.66 33.47 24.75
C PRO A 607 21.37 32.66 24.56
N GLN A 608 21.28 31.96 23.41
CA GLN A 608 20.20 31.04 23.15
C GLN A 608 20.30 29.82 24.09
N ARG A 609 19.18 29.47 24.70
CA ARG A 609 19.06 28.30 25.59
C ARG A 609 18.00 27.35 25.04
N GLU A 610 18.20 26.05 25.18
CA GLU A 610 17.17 25.07 24.84
C GLU A 610 15.97 25.20 25.80
N VAL A 611 14.76 25.16 25.21
CA VAL A 611 13.51 25.18 26.00
C VAL A 611 13.36 23.85 26.72
N GLN A 612 13.47 23.91 28.04
CA GLN A 612 13.29 22.74 28.89
C GLN A 612 11.82 22.38 29.01
N MET A 613 11.52 21.08 28.82
CA MET A 613 10.17 20.54 28.94
C MET A 613 9.90 20.15 30.38
N ASP A 614 8.80 20.63 30.95
CA ASP A 614 8.36 20.36 32.32
C ASP A 614 6.82 20.22 32.37
N GLU A 615 6.23 20.19 33.56
CA GLU A 615 4.76 20.11 33.72
C GLU A 615 4.02 21.33 33.14
N ARG A 616 4.70 22.46 33.01
CA ARG A 616 4.18 23.73 32.50
C ARG A 616 4.47 23.90 31.00
N VAL A 617 5.60 23.39 30.52
CA VAL A 617 6.08 23.48 29.14
C VAL A 617 5.97 22.11 28.50
N VAL A 618 4.92 21.86 27.77
CA VAL A 618 4.57 20.54 27.24
C VAL A 618 4.81 20.47 25.73
N ARG A 619 5.60 19.49 25.31
CA ARG A 619 5.79 19.20 23.88
C ARG A 619 4.55 18.54 23.29
N THR A 620 4.13 19.00 22.11
CA THR A 620 3.05 18.41 21.31
C THR A 620 3.57 18.06 19.91
N GLU A 621 2.78 17.35 19.13
CA GLU A 621 3.12 17.01 17.73
C GLU A 621 3.30 18.25 16.82
N ARG A 622 2.65 19.37 17.16
CA ARG A 622 2.61 20.60 16.35
C ARG A 622 3.35 21.78 16.97
N GLY A 623 4.01 21.60 18.11
CA GLY A 623 4.70 22.70 18.77
C GLY A 623 4.85 22.51 20.27
N VAL A 624 4.89 23.62 21.01
CA VAL A 624 5.04 23.66 22.45
C VAL A 624 3.87 24.39 23.09
N LEU A 625 3.26 23.78 24.11
CA LEU A 625 2.21 24.36 24.92
C LEU A 625 2.79 24.92 26.21
N LEU A 626 2.69 26.23 26.41
CA LEU A 626 3.04 26.93 27.65
C LEU A 626 1.78 27.06 28.50
N ARG A 627 1.72 26.36 29.63
CA ARG A 627 0.63 26.47 30.62
C ARG A 627 0.95 27.55 31.63
N SER A 628 -0.03 28.36 32.03
CA SER A 628 0.15 29.41 33.04
C SER A 628 1.35 30.31 32.74
N VAL A 629 1.27 31.02 31.61
CA VAL A 629 2.36 31.89 31.13
C VAL A 629 2.70 32.96 32.11
N LYS A 630 4.01 33.19 32.36
CA LYS A 630 4.57 34.19 33.23
C LYS A 630 5.22 35.31 32.42
N ARG A 631 5.38 36.48 32.99
CA ARG A 631 6.14 37.59 32.35
C ARG A 631 7.57 37.21 32.00
N SER A 632 8.16 36.26 32.74
CA SER A 632 9.51 35.73 32.45
C SER A 632 9.58 34.91 31.17
N ASP A 633 8.42 34.43 30.65
CA ASP A 633 8.35 33.64 29.40
C ASP A 633 8.31 34.56 28.17
N ALA A 634 8.16 35.88 28.35
CA ALA A 634 8.27 36.84 27.26
C ALA A 634 9.69 36.81 26.67
N GLY A 635 9.78 36.80 25.34
CA GLY A 635 11.05 36.74 24.63
C GLY A 635 10.93 36.11 23.25
N LEU A 636 12.07 35.74 22.71
CA LEU A 636 12.20 35.21 21.36
C LEU A 636 12.35 33.69 21.40
N TYR A 637 11.44 32.99 20.78
CA TYR A 637 11.47 31.55 20.58
C TYR A 637 11.85 31.23 19.14
N LEU A 638 12.81 30.32 18.97
CA LEU A 638 13.27 29.85 17.66
C LEU A 638 12.99 28.36 17.57
N CYS A 639 12.30 27.99 16.50
CA CYS A 639 12.04 26.60 16.16
C CYS A 639 13.01 26.15 15.08
N HIS A 640 13.77 25.10 15.38
CA HIS A 640 14.72 24.48 14.46
C HIS A 640 14.26 23.08 14.11
N ALA A 641 14.42 22.69 12.83
CA ALA A 641 14.23 21.30 12.37
C ALA A 641 15.58 20.68 12.04
N THR A 642 15.85 19.53 12.61
CA THR A 642 17.05 18.74 12.32
C THR A 642 16.64 17.44 11.61
N GLU A 643 17.21 17.20 10.43
CA GLU A 643 16.99 15.99 9.64
C GLU A 643 18.31 15.59 8.97
N HIS A 644 18.71 14.32 9.08
CA HIS A 644 19.98 13.79 8.57
C HIS A 644 21.22 14.61 8.96
N GLY A 645 21.24 15.16 10.17
CA GLY A 645 22.34 15.99 10.67
C GLY A 645 22.32 17.45 10.20
N PHE A 646 21.44 17.80 9.26
CA PHE A 646 21.25 19.19 8.81
C PHE A 646 20.20 19.89 9.67
N THR A 647 20.54 21.07 10.20
CA THR A 647 19.65 21.86 11.05
C THR A 647 19.31 23.18 10.37
N GLN A 648 18.01 23.47 10.25
CA GLN A 648 17.51 24.72 9.67
C GLN A 648 16.51 25.41 10.60
N PRO A 649 16.52 26.77 10.68
CA PRO A 649 15.51 27.52 11.41
C PRO A 649 14.20 27.54 10.59
N LEU A 650 13.08 27.15 11.23
CA LEU A 650 11.77 27.16 10.59
C LEU A 650 10.96 28.41 10.92
N LEU A 651 11.00 28.84 12.19
CA LEU A 651 10.16 29.90 12.70
C LEU A 651 10.87 30.68 13.77
N ARG A 652 10.73 32.01 13.72
CA ARG A 652 11.11 32.97 14.76
C ARG A 652 9.84 33.57 15.34
N LEU A 653 9.59 33.37 16.64
CA LEU A 653 8.39 33.77 17.33
C LEU A 653 8.71 34.67 18.50
N SER A 654 8.19 35.90 18.51
CA SER A 654 8.28 36.83 19.63
C SER A 654 7.02 36.70 20.49
N LEU A 655 7.18 36.25 21.71
CA LEU A 655 6.10 36.18 22.70
C LEU A 655 6.12 37.42 23.60
N GLU A 656 5.04 38.18 23.59
CA GLU A 656 4.78 39.27 24.52
C GLU A 656 3.73 38.84 25.56
N VAL A 657 4.02 39.09 26.86
CA VAL A 657 3.12 38.69 27.94
C VAL A 657 2.51 39.93 28.56
N ILE A 658 1.20 40.07 28.40
CA ILE A 658 0.40 41.17 28.95
C ILE A 658 -0.02 40.80 30.39
N GLY A 659 0.15 41.71 31.33
CA GLY A 659 -0.28 41.51 32.72
C GLY A 659 -1.79 41.34 32.83
N ALA A 660 -2.26 40.45 33.67
CA ALA A 660 -3.68 40.14 33.86
C ALA A 660 -4.51 41.39 34.22
N TRP A 661 -3.94 42.36 34.91
CA TRP A 661 -4.57 43.63 35.28
C TRP A 661 -4.69 44.60 34.08
N GLN A 662 -3.79 44.54 33.10
CA GLN A 662 -3.87 45.35 31.89
C GLN A 662 -4.95 44.86 30.93
N ALA A 663 -5.20 43.54 30.90
CA ALA A 663 -6.28 42.95 30.11
C ALA A 663 -7.68 43.26 30.70
N THR A 664 -7.74 43.49 32.03
CA THR A 664 -9.00 43.90 32.73
C THR A 664 -9.20 45.42 32.75
N GLY A 665 -8.11 46.22 32.59
CA GLY A 665 -8.13 47.68 32.70
C GLY A 665 -8.75 48.41 31.51
N VAL A 666 -8.88 47.81 30.36
CA VAL A 666 -9.58 48.36 29.19
C VAL A 666 -11.11 48.36 29.35
N ALA A 667 -11.60 47.59 30.31
CA ALA A 667 -13.07 47.52 30.61
C ALA A 667 -13.53 48.47 31.74
N SER A 668 -12.64 49.23 32.42
CA SER A 668 -12.99 50.00 33.61
C SER A 668 -12.90 51.51 33.47
N ALA A 669 -12.92 52.08 32.26
CA ALA A 669 -13.04 53.51 32.03
C ALA A 669 -14.50 53.89 31.66
N GLY A 670 -15.48 53.44 32.43
CA GLY A 670 -16.89 53.80 32.23
C GLY A 670 -17.84 52.94 33.05
N ASP A 671 -18.31 53.53 34.14
CA ASP A 671 -19.49 53.18 34.94
C ASP A 671 -19.42 51.94 35.84
N PRO A 672 -19.47 52.11 37.18
CA PRO A 672 -19.45 51.02 38.17
C PRO A 672 -20.71 50.14 38.22
N ARG A 673 -21.72 50.36 37.37
CA ARG A 673 -22.97 49.60 37.40
C ARG A 673 -23.06 48.41 36.44
N LEU A 674 -22.04 48.16 35.65
CA LEU A 674 -22.04 47.09 34.61
C LEU A 674 -21.10 45.89 34.92
N ALA A 675 -20.57 45.82 36.14
CA ALA A 675 -19.58 44.76 36.52
C ALA A 675 -20.20 43.45 37.05
N ALA A 676 -21.50 43.27 36.96
CA ALA A 676 -22.18 42.03 37.44
C ALA A 676 -22.87 41.33 36.27
N GLY A 677 -22.21 40.38 35.58
CA GLY A 677 -22.97 39.49 34.71
C GLY A 677 -22.31 38.86 33.49
N ILE A 678 -20.99 38.71 33.41
CA ILE A 678 -20.39 37.89 32.35
C ILE A 678 -19.74 36.64 32.97
N PRO A 679 -20.30 35.45 32.77
CA PRO A 679 -19.76 34.24 33.38
C PRO A 679 -18.43 33.90 32.73
N ARG A 680 -17.34 33.84 33.52
CA ARG A 680 -15.99 33.38 33.14
C ARG A 680 -15.95 32.02 32.45
N LYS A 681 -17.01 31.21 32.46
CA LYS A 681 -17.10 29.87 31.88
C LYS A 681 -17.34 29.83 30.37
N VAL A 682 -17.86 30.87 29.74
CA VAL A 682 -18.17 30.88 28.30
C VAL A 682 -16.92 30.96 27.47
N TRP A 683 -15.94 31.75 27.87
CA TRP A 683 -14.64 31.90 27.16
C TRP A 683 -13.82 30.61 27.13
N TYR A 684 -13.84 29.81 28.16
CA TYR A 684 -13.06 28.57 28.24
C TYR A 684 -13.67 27.47 27.36
N ARG A 685 -14.99 27.43 27.25
CA ARG A 685 -15.68 26.44 26.41
C ARG A 685 -15.51 26.77 24.93
N ASP A 686 -15.58 28.04 24.54
CA ASP A 686 -15.39 28.48 23.15
C ASP A 686 -13.93 28.33 22.71
N PHE A 687 -12.98 28.56 23.61
CA PHE A 687 -11.58 28.29 23.36
C PHE A 687 -11.26 26.80 23.21
N LEU A 688 -11.84 25.91 24.01
CA LEU A 688 -11.71 24.46 23.86
C LEU A 688 -12.32 23.96 22.55
N GLN A 689 -13.45 24.52 22.10
CA GLN A 689 -14.04 24.19 20.79
C GLN A 689 -13.15 24.64 19.61
N LEU A 690 -12.38 25.69 19.77
CA LEU A 690 -11.41 26.18 18.77
C LEU A 690 -10.17 25.30 18.68
N VAL A 691 -9.73 24.72 19.81
CA VAL A 691 -8.57 23.82 19.88
C VAL A 691 -8.91 22.41 19.36
N GLU A 692 -10.17 21.98 19.50
CA GLU A 692 -10.62 20.64 19.08
C GLU A 692 -11.05 20.54 17.61
N ARG A 693 -11.13 21.64 16.86
CA ARG A 693 -11.52 21.65 15.43
C ARG A 693 -10.64 22.57 14.60
N PRO A 694 -9.68 22.05 13.80
CA PRO A 694 -9.05 22.87 12.76
C PRO A 694 -9.90 22.88 11.49
N PRO A 695 -10.18 24.06 10.89
CA PRO A 695 -9.35 24.61 9.85
C PRO A 695 -9.22 26.14 9.89
N LEU A 696 -8.12 26.62 9.31
CA LEU A 696 -7.59 27.99 9.20
C LEU A 696 -8.52 29.10 8.65
N GLY A 697 -9.81 28.97 8.72
CA GLY A 697 -10.79 30.00 8.36
C GLY A 697 -11.77 30.35 9.48
N ALA A 698 -11.66 29.66 10.63
CA ALA A 698 -12.65 29.78 11.71
C ALA A 698 -12.37 30.93 12.67
N THR A 699 -11.12 31.35 12.81
CA THR A 699 -10.71 32.42 13.73
C THR A 699 -11.30 33.78 13.36
N ASP A 700 -11.35 34.12 12.07
CA ASP A 700 -11.94 35.39 11.61
C ASP A 700 -13.46 35.44 11.84
N LYS A 701 -14.16 34.32 11.67
CA LYS A 701 -15.62 34.25 11.92
C LYS A 701 -15.97 34.30 13.39
N VAL A 702 -15.12 33.79 14.27
CA VAL A 702 -15.35 33.87 15.73
C VAL A 702 -15.01 35.26 16.25
N CYS A 703 -13.93 35.87 15.77
CA CYS A 703 -13.63 37.27 16.06
C CYS A 703 -14.75 38.21 15.55
N GLN A 704 -15.27 38.03 14.34
CA GLN A 704 -16.42 38.79 13.84
C GLN A 704 -17.71 38.61 14.66
N ARG A 705 -18.00 37.39 15.14
CA ARG A 705 -19.16 37.16 16.04
C ARG A 705 -18.96 37.80 17.40
N LEU A 706 -17.78 37.75 17.98
CA LEU A 706 -17.52 38.44 19.26
C LEU A 706 -17.60 39.96 19.12
N TRP A 707 -17.14 40.54 18.00
CA TRP A 707 -17.29 41.97 17.71
C TRP A 707 -18.74 42.38 17.43
N SER A 708 -19.57 41.52 16.82
CA SER A 708 -20.96 41.81 16.56
C SER A 708 -21.86 41.69 17.81
N GLN A 709 -21.46 40.94 18.84
CA GLN A 709 -22.16 40.84 20.11
C GLN A 709 -21.89 41.99 21.10
N GLY A 710 -20.85 42.80 20.81
CA GLY A 710 -20.49 43.96 21.65
C GLY A 710 -21.15 45.28 21.27
N ARG A 711 -22.08 45.33 20.32
CA ARG A 711 -22.83 46.55 20.02
C ARG A 711 -24.16 46.53 20.80
N PRO A 712 -24.45 47.55 21.63
CA PRO A 712 -25.76 47.67 22.30
C PRO A 712 -26.89 47.85 21.27
N PRO A 713 -28.08 47.25 21.48
CA PRO A 713 -29.20 47.44 20.61
C PRO A 713 -29.65 48.90 20.61
N PRO A 714 -30.11 49.45 19.50
CA PRO A 714 -30.65 50.81 19.48
C PRO A 714 -31.94 50.85 20.32
N ALA A 715 -32.06 51.92 21.13
CA ALA A 715 -33.18 52.17 22.05
C ALA A 715 -34.54 52.20 21.33
N PRO A 716 -35.64 51.72 21.99
CA PRO A 716 -36.96 51.72 21.41
C PRO A 716 -37.54 53.13 21.32
N ARG A 717 -37.97 53.54 20.14
CA ARG A 717 -38.77 54.74 19.94
C ARG A 717 -40.21 54.45 20.25
N SER A 718 -40.82 55.28 21.12
CA SER A 718 -42.21 55.30 21.50
C SER A 718 -43.10 55.72 20.33
N PRO A 719 -44.46 55.40 20.39
CA PRO A 719 -45.33 55.54 19.27
C PRO A 719 -46.05 56.91 19.28
N ALA A 720 -46.30 57.53 18.13
CA ALA A 720 -47.24 58.56 17.94
C ALA A 720 -47.95 58.46 16.58
N GLY A 721 -49.25 58.45 16.63
CA GLY A 721 -50.37 58.29 15.80
C GLY A 721 -50.49 58.94 14.41
N PRO A 722 -51.56 58.59 13.72
CA PRO A 722 -51.81 58.80 12.30
C PRO A 722 -52.52 60.10 11.99
N PRO A 723 -53.00 60.47 10.77
CA PRO A 723 -52.99 59.84 9.44
C PRO A 723 -52.70 60.78 8.25
N GLY A 724 -52.59 60.28 7.04
CA GLY A 724 -52.64 61.10 5.83
C GLY A 724 -52.62 60.32 4.53
N ARG A 725 -53.74 60.37 3.83
CA ARG A 725 -54.02 59.78 2.47
C ARG A 725 -53.10 60.26 1.35
N GLY A 726 -52.93 59.42 0.30
CA GLY A 726 -52.61 59.87 -1.05
C GLY A 726 -52.01 58.72 -1.91
N GLN A 727 -52.85 57.99 -2.52
CA GLN A 727 -53.09 57.72 -3.94
C GLN A 727 -51.98 57.23 -4.81
N ARG A 728 -52.22 56.02 -5.37
CA ARG A 728 -52.06 55.56 -6.77
C ARG A 728 -50.64 55.37 -7.29
N GLU A 729 -50.29 54.30 -7.95
CA GLU A 729 -50.91 53.46 -9.01
C GLU A 729 -50.22 52.11 -9.15
N GLU A 730 -50.95 51.04 -9.30
CA GLU A 730 -50.67 49.79 -9.95
C GLU A 730 -50.53 49.99 -11.49
N PRO A 731 -50.19 49.04 -12.33
CA PRO A 731 -50.60 47.63 -12.28
C PRO A 731 -49.75 46.55 -12.99
N ARG A 732 -50.12 45.33 -12.68
CA ARG A 732 -50.46 44.20 -13.58
C ARG A 732 -49.30 43.31 -14.07
N ARG A 733 -49.40 42.07 -14.18
CA ARG A 733 -50.33 40.90 -14.26
C ARG A 733 -49.49 39.67 -14.45
N ALA A 734 -49.81 38.48 -14.21
CA ALA A 734 -50.93 37.61 -13.99
C ALA A 734 -50.45 36.16 -13.77
N ARG A 735 -51.03 35.46 -12.90
CA ARG A 735 -52.02 34.39 -13.04
C ARG A 735 -51.46 33.03 -13.42
N ARG A 736 -51.82 31.91 -12.91
CA ARG A 736 -52.95 31.34 -12.14
C ARG A 736 -52.66 29.86 -11.90
N ARG A 737 -52.95 29.32 -10.83
CA ARG A 737 -54.07 28.59 -10.20
C ARG A 737 -53.91 27.09 -10.25
N ARG A 738 -53.94 26.42 -9.16
CA ARG A 738 -55.01 25.79 -8.33
C ARG A 738 -55.36 24.40 -8.80
N THR A 739 -55.36 23.43 -8.01
CA THR A 739 -56.05 22.87 -6.84
C THR A 739 -56.78 21.58 -7.18
N HIS A 740 -56.75 20.71 -6.26
CA HIS A 740 -57.78 19.83 -5.68
C HIS A 740 -57.81 18.37 -6.07
N GLU A 741 -57.61 17.56 -5.05
CA GLU A 741 -58.48 16.57 -4.42
C GLU A 741 -58.68 15.24 -5.14
N GLY A 742 -58.46 14.19 -4.35
CA GLY A 742 -58.86 12.82 -4.58
C GLY A 742 -60.39 12.62 -4.50
N PRO A 743 -60.98 11.46 -4.45
CA PRO A 743 -60.55 10.26 -3.77
C PRO A 743 -61.00 8.89 -4.42
N ARG A 744 -60.52 7.80 -3.85
CA ARG A 744 -61.17 6.49 -3.59
C ARG A 744 -61.68 5.57 -4.71
N ALA A 745 -61.11 4.32 -4.64
CA ALA A 745 -61.76 3.02 -4.52
C ALA A 745 -62.45 2.39 -5.74
N GLU A 746 -62.05 1.20 -6.09
CA GLU A 746 -62.66 -0.13 -5.90
C GLU A 746 -62.33 -1.11 -7.01
N ARG A 747 -61.87 -2.30 -6.58
CA ARG A 747 -62.16 -3.68 -7.00
C ARG A 747 -62.13 -4.07 -8.49
N GLY A 748 -61.35 -5.12 -8.67
CA GLY A 748 -61.21 -6.11 -9.71
C GLY A 748 -62.52 -6.67 -10.32
N PRO A 749 -62.52 -7.78 -11.13
CA PRO A 749 -61.67 -8.98 -11.05
C PRO A 749 -61.29 -9.67 -12.37
N ARG A 750 -60.37 -10.66 -12.25
CA ARG A 750 -60.23 -11.98 -12.93
C ARG A 750 -60.46 -12.10 -14.47
N SER A 751 -59.51 -12.66 -15.14
CA SER A 751 -59.44 -14.05 -15.65
C SER A 751 -58.51 -14.16 -16.84
N ALA A 752 -57.70 -15.10 -16.78
CA ALA A 752 -57.51 -16.34 -17.51
C ALA A 752 -56.48 -16.30 -18.62
N SER A 753 -55.50 -17.16 -18.40
CA SER A 753 -54.58 -17.78 -19.35
C SER A 753 -55.36 -18.35 -20.59
N PRO A 754 -54.74 -18.92 -21.62
CA PRO A 754 -53.34 -19.44 -21.74
C PRO A 754 -52.69 -19.18 -23.12
N TRP A 755 -51.39 -19.28 -23.25
CA TRP A 755 -50.64 -20.27 -24.05
C TRP A 755 -49.15 -19.96 -23.89
#